data_db2d935f11e2a615c15c95cad421aa1c
#
_entry.id   db2d935f11e2a615c15c95cad421aa1c
#
_cell.length_a   1.000
_cell.length_b   1.000
_cell.length_c   1.000
_cell.angle_alpha   90.00
_cell.angle_beta   90.00
_cell.angle_gamma   90.00
#
_symmetry.space_group_name_H-M   'P 1'
#
loop_
_entity.id
_entity.type
_entity.pdbx_description
1 polymer ?
#
loop_
_entity_poly.entity_id
_entity_poly.type
_entity_poly.pdbx_seq_one_letter_code
_entity_poly.pdbx_strand_id
1 'polypeptide(L)'
;MCSMPHRFRRLPLAAAIALTLPLPALADTPKPTELDRVQVKVSTATRSERLLSDVPIRTEVLRKEDIALRAATDFSRAAELINGLRVESNCQNCNTSEVQLLGLPGAYNQLLFDGIPLLSTLGSVYGLEQIPAGFVDRIEVVKGGGSALYGPGAVAGVINLIPPLPARSGGHVQAGMDVLKGTPQKNADVRLDLVAKDADAGLSVIAQRNWNSGIDYNGDGYTEITRKNLKVGGLQAWYAPTPGTRLRLDLQMTDETRRGGNRLDQPEYLANIAESLDTKYRRGSVSWDQEITADVDFRLAYAFADIDRDSFYGGLGDVVTDPSAPGYDPLQLDPDVAGSAASRSWRQYGRTHNPLHYIDSQLNWRRGAHALAFGVQYKHEALRDDNRTGDGQRLAVLEDATFHNLGAFIQDEWSLRDNVDLVLGARVDKSSELDNAVFSPRIALAWQANPNLKWRAGIATGFRAPEIFVEDVHVDTLGGEQVRVRNTDGLKEERALTTLFGFDWRSDPANPVWSWDATASYARIRDTFALGEIQRGDDGQLSQLRYNASGSNVMGAETNLGWQPSPQWRLTAGASWYRSRFREPQRIFDDTGDGGDTVIESRDYLKTPRWTGLAQLSWMPAEPWETFVALRHTGPMSVLNNRLGELHRTRSFLVTDLGARWHRHLGAQAQQEVSVAAGVKNVFDQRQKDLEVGALRDSDYVYGPRFARSWYVNLRYAF
;
A
#
# COMPACT_ATOMS: atom_id res chain seq x y z
N MET A 1 -66.63 -0.67 -9.47
CA MET A 1 -66.65 -0.41 -8.03
C MET A 1 -65.70 -1.42 -7.41
N CYS A 2 -64.47 -1.00 -7.07
CA CYS A 2 -63.72 -1.42 -5.91
C CYS A 2 -62.36 -0.74 -5.97
N SER A 3 -62.07 -0.02 -4.96
CA SER A 3 -60.99 0.92 -4.79
C SER A 3 -59.65 0.23 -4.53
N MET A 4 -58.56 0.68 -5.18
CA MET A 4 -57.18 0.44 -4.79
C MET A 4 -56.76 1.41 -3.68
N PRO A 5 -56.00 0.98 -2.69
CA PRO A 5 -55.26 1.89 -1.80
C PRO A 5 -53.82 2.07 -2.27
N HIS A 6 -53.46 3.31 -2.58
CA HIS A 6 -52.09 3.77 -2.74
C HIS A 6 -51.35 3.67 -1.41
N ARG A 7 -50.28 2.84 -1.36
CA ARG A 7 -49.29 2.88 -0.28
C ARG A 7 -48.13 3.80 -0.70
N PHE A 8 -48.16 5.02 -0.17
CA PHE A 8 -46.98 5.88 -0.11
C PHE A 8 -45.93 5.27 0.82
N ARG A 9 -44.80 4.83 0.27
CA ARG A 9 -43.60 4.56 1.06
C ARG A 9 -42.98 5.90 1.49
N ARG A 10 -43.00 6.17 2.78
CA ARG A 10 -42.33 7.31 3.39
C ARG A 10 -40.80 7.09 3.33
N LEU A 11 -40.10 7.98 2.65
CA LEU A 11 -38.69 8.20 2.81
C LEU A 11 -38.39 8.72 4.22
N PRO A 12 -37.36 8.26 4.94
CA PRO A 12 -36.97 8.90 6.19
C PRO A 12 -36.38 10.28 5.88
N LEU A 13 -36.99 11.29 6.42
CA LEU A 13 -36.50 12.67 6.46
C LEU A 13 -35.15 12.65 7.23
N ALA A 14 -34.05 12.95 6.54
CA ALA A 14 -32.83 13.35 7.21
C ALA A 14 -33.11 14.70 7.91
N ALA A 15 -33.13 14.69 9.22
CA ALA A 15 -33.30 15.89 10.01
C ALA A 15 -32.11 16.82 9.81
N ALA A 16 -32.32 17.89 9.06
CA ALA A 16 -31.44 19.05 9.02
C ALA A 16 -31.57 19.78 10.37
N ILE A 17 -30.63 19.56 11.27
CA ILE A 17 -30.48 20.38 12.48
C ILE A 17 -29.84 21.71 12.03
N ALA A 18 -30.67 22.70 11.74
CA ALA A 18 -30.26 24.09 11.63
C ALA A 18 -30.03 24.65 13.05
N LEU A 19 -28.79 24.62 13.51
CA LEU A 19 -28.37 25.36 14.70
C LEU A 19 -28.29 26.84 14.32
N THR A 20 -29.32 27.63 14.64
CA THR A 20 -29.28 29.08 14.64
C THR A 20 -28.48 29.53 15.87
N LEU A 21 -27.18 29.79 15.68
CA LEU A 21 -26.37 30.50 16.66
C LEU A 21 -26.29 31.98 16.25
N PRO A 22 -26.38 32.95 17.20
CA PRO A 22 -26.28 34.35 16.89
C PRO A 22 -24.89 34.69 16.37
N LEU A 23 -24.82 35.41 15.24
CA LEU A 23 -23.59 35.97 14.68
C LEU A 23 -23.05 37.04 15.63
N PRO A 24 -21.85 36.92 16.21
CA PRO A 24 -21.16 38.03 16.79
C PRO A 24 -20.57 38.93 15.69
N ALA A 25 -20.58 40.23 15.94
CA ALA A 25 -20.08 41.25 15.04
C ALA A 25 -18.64 41.01 14.59
N LEU A 26 -18.38 41.34 13.32
CA LEU A 26 -17.07 41.33 12.69
C LEU A 26 -16.09 42.22 13.53
N ALA A 27 -15.22 41.58 14.28
CA ALA A 27 -14.01 42.22 14.80
C ALA A 27 -12.93 42.16 13.74
N ASP A 28 -12.15 43.22 13.63
CA ASP A 28 -11.05 43.37 12.68
C ASP A 28 -10.18 42.12 12.58
N THR A 29 -10.08 41.57 11.37
CA THR A 29 -9.18 40.44 11.04
C THR A 29 -7.72 40.88 11.25
N PRO A 30 -6.94 40.21 12.10
CA PRO A 30 -5.51 40.43 12.11
C PRO A 30 -4.97 40.05 10.71
N LYS A 31 -4.07 40.91 10.18
CA LYS A 31 -3.35 40.62 8.93
C LYS A 31 -2.77 39.18 9.00
N PRO A 32 -2.91 38.40 7.94
CA PRO A 32 -2.29 37.07 7.91
C PRO A 32 -0.79 37.24 8.16
N THR A 33 -0.32 36.70 9.27
CA THR A 33 1.10 36.49 9.53
C THR A 33 1.64 35.65 8.41
N GLU A 34 2.73 36.02 7.76
CA GLU A 34 3.42 35.17 6.79
C GLU A 34 3.55 33.79 7.41
N LEU A 35 2.85 32.83 6.81
CA LEU A 35 2.95 31.42 7.21
C LEU A 35 4.42 31.03 7.03
N ASP A 36 5.09 30.75 8.14
CA ASP A 36 6.42 30.16 8.13
C ASP A 36 6.40 28.98 7.17
N ARG A 37 7.25 29.05 6.16
CA ARG A 37 7.36 27.99 5.14
C ARG A 37 7.66 26.69 5.82
N VAL A 38 6.74 25.76 5.78
CA VAL A 38 6.99 24.39 6.21
C VAL A 38 8.08 23.81 5.30
N GLN A 39 9.32 23.86 5.77
CA GLN A 39 10.43 23.21 5.10
C GLN A 39 10.26 21.69 5.26
N VAL A 40 9.91 21.01 4.17
CA VAL A 40 9.74 19.57 4.20
C VAL A 40 11.09 18.90 4.31
N LYS A 41 11.33 18.21 5.43
CA LYS A 41 12.50 17.37 5.64
C LYS A 41 12.18 15.94 5.26
N VAL A 42 13.12 15.23 4.67
CA VAL A 42 13.05 13.83 4.28
C VAL A 42 14.30 13.08 4.73
N SER A 43 14.18 11.78 4.93
CA SER A 43 15.28 10.94 5.40
C SER A 43 15.52 9.70 4.54
N THR A 44 14.55 9.29 3.72
CA THR A 44 14.57 7.99 3.03
C THR A 44 15.65 7.90 1.97
N ALA A 45 15.87 8.97 1.20
CA ALA A 45 16.79 8.92 0.05
C ALA A 45 18.26 8.72 0.43
N THR A 46 18.65 9.22 1.61
CA THR A 46 20.05 9.30 2.05
C THR A 46 20.30 8.68 3.43
N ARG A 47 19.22 8.26 4.12
CA ARG A 47 19.22 7.78 5.52
C ARG A 47 19.74 8.84 6.51
N SER A 48 19.74 10.09 6.10
CA SER A 48 20.01 11.28 6.92
C SER A 48 18.93 12.32 6.68
N GLU A 49 18.59 13.12 7.70
CA GLU A 49 17.55 14.15 7.58
C GLU A 49 18.05 15.30 6.73
N ARG A 50 17.35 15.59 5.62
CA ARG A 50 17.66 16.67 4.68
C ARG A 50 16.41 17.43 4.25
N LEU A 51 16.57 18.67 3.81
CA LEU A 51 15.48 19.37 3.13
C LEU A 51 15.18 18.69 1.78
N LEU A 52 13.93 18.52 1.43
CA LEU A 52 13.49 17.90 0.17
C LEU A 52 14.11 18.61 -1.05
N SER A 53 14.31 19.95 -0.97
CA SER A 53 15.00 20.73 -2.01
C SER A 53 16.45 20.28 -2.24
N ASP A 54 17.11 19.81 -1.19
CA ASP A 54 18.56 19.57 -1.19
C ASP A 54 18.92 18.11 -1.49
N VAL A 55 17.92 17.21 -1.40
CA VAL A 55 18.15 15.78 -1.65
C VAL A 55 18.59 15.54 -3.09
N PRO A 56 19.71 14.84 -3.32
CA PRO A 56 20.19 14.53 -4.67
C PRO A 56 19.32 13.53 -5.43
N ILE A 57 18.57 12.69 -4.71
CA ILE A 57 17.76 11.62 -5.28
C ILE A 57 16.29 12.02 -5.30
N ARG A 58 15.58 11.70 -6.40
CA ARG A 58 14.17 11.99 -6.54
C ARG A 58 13.36 11.38 -5.40
N THR A 59 12.74 12.24 -4.61
CA THR A 59 11.86 11.86 -3.50
C THR A 59 10.53 12.59 -3.64
N GLU A 60 9.43 11.85 -3.57
CA GLU A 60 8.09 12.41 -3.48
C GLU A 60 7.59 12.34 -2.03
N VAL A 61 6.80 13.31 -1.61
CA VAL A 61 6.27 13.39 -0.25
C VAL A 61 4.78 13.66 -0.29
N LEU A 62 4.01 12.81 0.35
CA LEU A 62 2.60 13.04 0.66
C LEU A 62 2.48 13.35 2.15
N ARG A 63 1.91 14.50 2.47
CA ARG A 63 1.78 14.97 3.85
C ARG A 63 0.44 14.59 4.46
N LYS A 64 0.37 14.57 5.79
CA LYS A 64 -0.86 14.25 6.54
C LYS A 64 -2.04 15.18 6.21
N GLU A 65 -1.77 16.44 5.86
CA GLU A 65 -2.82 17.40 5.48
C GLU A 65 -3.52 16.97 4.20
N ASP A 66 -2.76 16.51 3.19
CA ASP A 66 -3.29 16.01 1.92
C ASP A 66 -4.04 14.68 2.12
N ILE A 67 -3.55 13.80 3.02
CA ILE A 67 -4.22 12.54 3.43
C ILE A 67 -5.56 12.86 4.11
N ALA A 68 -5.58 13.81 5.03
CA ALA A 68 -6.77 14.20 5.77
C ALA A 68 -7.82 14.89 4.88
N LEU A 69 -7.40 15.75 3.93
CA LEU A 69 -8.30 16.41 2.98
C LEU A 69 -9.10 15.41 2.15
N ARG A 70 -8.47 14.31 1.76
CA ARG A 70 -9.08 13.23 0.98
C ARG A 70 -9.83 12.20 1.83
N ALA A 71 -9.86 12.39 3.15
CA ALA A 71 -10.45 11.44 4.10
C ALA A 71 -9.95 9.99 3.86
N ALA A 72 -8.64 9.84 3.61
CA ALA A 72 -8.01 8.53 3.53
C ALA A 72 -7.87 7.95 4.94
N THR A 73 -8.36 6.71 5.15
CA THR A 73 -8.40 6.06 6.46
C THR A 73 -7.21 5.14 6.72
N ASP A 74 -6.52 4.75 5.65
CA ASP A 74 -5.41 3.80 5.67
C ASP A 74 -4.37 4.13 4.59
N PHE A 75 -3.22 3.44 4.65
CA PHE A 75 -2.13 3.66 3.71
C PHE A 75 -2.52 3.35 2.26
N SER A 76 -3.30 2.32 2.00
CA SER A 76 -3.66 1.95 0.62
C SER A 76 -4.43 3.08 -0.08
N ARG A 77 -5.37 3.72 0.63
CA ARG A 77 -6.10 4.90 0.13
C ARG A 77 -5.22 6.14 0.00
N ALA A 78 -4.24 6.31 0.89
CA ALA A 78 -3.29 7.43 0.83
C ALA A 78 -2.32 7.29 -0.35
N ALA A 79 -1.83 6.09 -0.64
CA ALA A 79 -0.89 5.82 -1.71
C ALA A 79 -1.43 6.21 -3.11
N GLU A 80 -2.74 6.11 -3.32
CA GLU A 80 -3.40 6.54 -4.57
C GLU A 80 -3.30 8.05 -4.86
N LEU A 81 -2.81 8.85 -3.91
CA LEU A 81 -2.62 10.30 -4.05
C LEU A 81 -1.23 10.67 -4.58
N ILE A 82 -0.35 9.70 -4.81
CA ILE A 82 1.02 9.90 -5.27
C ILE A 82 1.11 9.51 -6.75
N ASN A 83 1.65 10.39 -7.58
CA ASN A 83 1.84 10.12 -9.00
C ASN A 83 2.81 8.95 -9.23
N GLY A 84 2.47 8.06 -10.17
CA GLY A 84 3.26 6.87 -10.46
C GLY A 84 3.14 5.73 -9.44
N LEU A 85 2.42 5.92 -8.32
CA LEU A 85 1.94 4.84 -7.49
C LEU A 85 0.54 4.41 -7.94
N ARG A 86 0.34 3.12 -8.05
CA ARG A 86 -0.98 2.54 -8.30
C ARG A 86 -1.25 1.47 -7.25
N VAL A 87 -2.40 1.61 -6.58
CA VAL A 87 -2.92 0.55 -5.71
C VAL A 87 -3.81 -0.35 -6.56
N GLU A 88 -3.45 -1.61 -6.64
CA GLU A 88 -4.20 -2.65 -7.35
C GLU A 88 -4.91 -3.55 -6.36
N SER A 89 -6.14 -3.93 -6.67
CA SER A 89 -6.85 -5.00 -5.97
C SER A 89 -6.64 -6.29 -6.74
N ASN A 90 -6.12 -7.32 -6.10
CA ASN A 90 -5.75 -8.57 -6.77
C ASN A 90 -6.76 -9.70 -6.55
N CYS A 91 -7.71 -9.54 -5.64
CA CYS A 91 -8.66 -10.59 -5.36
C CYS A 91 -10.04 -10.03 -5.07
N GLN A 92 -11.07 -10.57 -5.70
CA GLN A 92 -12.47 -10.20 -5.49
C GLN A 92 -13.02 -10.72 -4.16
N ASN A 93 -12.53 -11.87 -3.71
CA ASN A 93 -13.04 -12.53 -2.51
C ASN A 93 -12.42 -12.00 -1.21
N CYS A 94 -11.13 -11.62 -1.20
CA CYS A 94 -10.43 -11.10 -0.02
C CYS A 94 -10.13 -9.61 -0.06
N ASN A 95 -10.15 -9.02 -1.27
CA ASN A 95 -9.76 -7.64 -1.53
C ASN A 95 -8.31 -7.33 -1.08
N THR A 96 -7.38 -8.21 -1.37
CA THR A 96 -5.94 -7.88 -1.25
C THR A 96 -5.58 -6.71 -2.14
N SER A 97 -4.59 -5.96 -1.72
CA SER A 97 -4.09 -4.80 -2.47
C SER A 97 -2.58 -4.82 -2.51
N GLU A 98 -2.01 -4.47 -3.65
CA GLU A 98 -0.58 -4.21 -3.79
C GLU A 98 -0.32 -2.79 -4.32
N VAL A 99 0.89 -2.27 -4.07
CA VAL A 99 1.31 -0.97 -4.57
C VAL A 99 2.32 -1.15 -5.69
N GLN A 100 1.95 -0.78 -6.89
CA GLN A 100 2.84 -0.75 -8.05
C GLN A 100 3.61 0.56 -8.12
N LEU A 101 4.88 0.50 -8.48
CA LEU A 101 5.77 1.65 -8.63
C LEU A 101 6.66 1.48 -9.87
N LEU A 102 6.86 2.55 -10.63
CA LEU A 102 7.65 2.54 -11.88
C LEU A 102 7.20 1.48 -12.89
N GLY A 103 5.90 1.12 -12.91
CA GLY A 103 5.36 0.08 -13.77
C GLY A 103 5.78 -1.34 -13.41
N LEU A 104 6.20 -1.57 -12.17
CA LEU A 104 6.55 -2.88 -11.61
C LEU A 104 5.59 -3.28 -10.49
N PRO A 105 5.30 -4.58 -10.32
CA PRO A 105 4.47 -5.11 -9.24
C PRO A 105 4.98 -4.76 -7.83
N GLY A 106 4.12 -4.89 -6.83
CA GLY A 106 4.40 -4.57 -5.43
C GLY A 106 5.58 -5.33 -4.84
N ALA A 107 5.85 -6.54 -5.28
CA ALA A 107 6.99 -7.35 -4.86
C ALA A 107 8.37 -6.75 -5.15
N TYR A 108 8.44 -5.72 -6.01
CA TYR A 108 9.66 -4.98 -6.32
C TYR A 108 9.82 -3.70 -5.48
N ASN A 109 8.92 -3.45 -4.52
CA ASN A 109 8.93 -2.28 -3.66
C ASN A 109 9.27 -2.65 -2.23
N GLN A 110 10.12 -1.86 -1.59
CA GLN A 110 10.38 -1.98 -0.16
C GLN A 110 9.48 -1.01 0.62
N LEU A 111 8.60 -1.55 1.46
CA LEU A 111 7.78 -0.75 2.37
C LEU A 111 8.44 -0.65 3.74
N LEU A 112 8.65 0.57 4.23
CA LEU A 112 9.30 0.87 5.49
C LEU A 112 8.39 1.67 6.42
N PHE A 113 8.66 1.57 7.71
CA PHE A 113 8.12 2.44 8.74
C PHE A 113 9.29 3.03 9.54
N ASP A 114 9.43 4.34 9.53
CA ASP A 114 10.59 5.08 10.10
C ASP A 114 11.96 4.54 9.61
N GLY A 115 12.04 4.16 8.33
CA GLY A 115 13.27 3.64 7.71
C GLY A 115 13.55 2.15 7.95
N ILE A 116 12.66 1.43 8.61
CA ILE A 116 12.82 0.01 8.98
C ILE A 116 11.76 -0.83 8.24
N PRO A 117 12.13 -1.94 7.61
CA PRO A 117 11.16 -2.88 7.03
C PRO A 117 10.37 -3.56 8.16
N LEU A 118 9.14 -3.11 8.38
CA LEU A 118 8.25 -3.63 9.41
C LEU A 118 7.14 -4.54 8.89
N LEU A 119 7.10 -4.78 7.60
CA LEU A 119 6.21 -5.78 7.04
C LEU A 119 7.02 -7.02 6.71
N SER A 120 6.65 -8.14 7.32
CA SER A 120 7.00 -9.47 6.83
C SER A 120 6.35 -9.69 5.46
N THR A 121 6.72 -10.74 4.76
CA THR A 121 6.12 -11.03 3.45
C THR A 121 4.61 -11.19 3.53
N LEU A 122 4.11 -11.93 4.52
CA LEU A 122 2.67 -12.06 4.78
C LEU A 122 2.03 -10.70 5.11
N GLY A 123 2.71 -9.85 5.87
CA GLY A 123 2.29 -8.49 6.17
C GLY A 123 2.21 -7.60 4.94
N SER A 124 3.08 -7.79 3.95
CA SER A 124 3.06 -6.99 2.71
C SER A 124 1.84 -7.28 1.83
N VAL A 125 1.31 -8.49 1.86
CA VAL A 125 0.15 -8.91 1.07
C VAL A 125 -1.15 -8.28 1.59
N TYR A 126 -1.37 -8.33 2.89
CA TYR A 126 -2.64 -7.89 3.49
C TYR A 126 -2.51 -6.67 4.40
N GLY A 127 -1.27 -6.30 4.79
CA GLY A 127 -1.00 -5.29 5.80
C GLY A 127 -1.16 -3.85 5.34
N LEU A 128 -1.24 -3.57 4.04
CA LEU A 128 -1.31 -2.19 3.54
C LEU A 128 -2.54 -1.43 4.07
N GLU A 129 -3.68 -2.10 4.19
CA GLU A 129 -4.90 -1.54 4.75
C GLU A 129 -4.93 -1.55 6.29
N GLN A 130 -4.00 -2.28 6.92
CA GLN A 130 -3.86 -2.38 8.37
C GLN A 130 -3.00 -1.27 8.97
N ILE A 131 -2.44 -0.39 8.12
CA ILE A 131 -1.69 0.78 8.56
C ILE A 131 -2.63 1.99 8.57
N PRO A 132 -3.05 2.48 9.75
CA PRO A 132 -3.93 3.63 9.84
C PRO A 132 -3.26 4.91 9.36
N ALA A 133 -4.00 5.77 8.67
CA ALA A 133 -3.51 7.08 8.25
C ALA A 133 -3.06 7.96 9.44
N GLY A 134 -3.70 7.81 10.62
CA GLY A 134 -3.34 8.53 11.84
C GLY A 134 -1.96 8.17 12.44
N PHE A 135 -1.35 7.04 12.00
CA PHE A 135 0.01 6.64 12.38
C PHE A 135 1.09 7.29 11.50
N VAL A 136 0.70 8.04 10.46
CA VAL A 136 1.61 8.56 9.45
C VAL A 136 1.58 10.10 9.46
N ASP A 137 2.73 10.73 9.60
CA ASP A 137 2.90 12.19 9.41
C ASP A 137 3.11 12.53 7.94
N ARG A 138 3.91 11.71 7.25
CA ARG A 138 4.14 11.81 5.82
C ARG A 138 4.56 10.47 5.23
N ILE A 139 4.33 10.31 3.94
CA ILE A 139 4.81 9.20 3.14
C ILE A 139 5.92 9.73 2.24
N GLU A 140 7.11 9.15 2.34
CA GLU A 140 8.26 9.45 1.48
C GLU A 140 8.42 8.33 0.46
N VAL A 141 8.49 8.66 -0.83
CA VAL A 141 8.68 7.70 -1.91
C VAL A 141 9.95 8.03 -2.66
N VAL A 142 10.92 7.13 -2.59
CA VAL A 142 12.15 7.18 -3.36
C VAL A 142 12.01 6.21 -4.53
N LYS A 143 12.03 6.74 -5.74
CA LYS A 143 11.86 5.96 -6.97
C LYS A 143 13.21 5.52 -7.54
N GLY A 144 13.26 4.28 -8.05
CA GLY A 144 14.47 3.65 -8.56
C GLY A 144 15.18 2.76 -7.54
N GLY A 145 16.26 2.12 -7.94
CA GLY A 145 16.94 1.12 -7.11
C GLY A 145 17.37 1.62 -5.73
N GLY A 146 16.70 1.14 -4.69
CA GLY A 146 16.96 1.45 -3.29
C GLY A 146 17.81 0.40 -2.57
N SER A 147 18.15 -0.72 -3.23
CA SER A 147 18.81 -1.87 -2.57
C SER A 147 20.18 -1.53 -1.99
N ALA A 148 20.86 -0.53 -2.52
CA ALA A 148 22.14 -0.06 -1.97
C ALA A 148 22.05 0.47 -0.52
N LEU A 149 20.87 0.82 -0.03
CA LEU A 149 20.63 1.23 1.36
C LEU A 149 19.72 0.29 2.15
N TYR A 150 18.73 -0.28 1.47
CA TYR A 150 17.63 -0.98 2.12
C TYR A 150 17.62 -2.50 1.86
N GLY A 151 18.55 -3.00 1.02
CA GLY A 151 18.73 -4.42 0.75
C GLY A 151 17.74 -5.02 -0.23
N PRO A 152 17.45 -6.33 -0.12
CA PRO A 152 16.61 -7.04 -1.07
C PRO A 152 15.19 -6.47 -1.13
N GLY A 153 14.56 -6.54 -2.32
CA GLY A 153 13.19 -6.07 -2.55
C GLY A 153 13.06 -4.60 -2.99
N ALA A 154 14.06 -3.73 -2.75
CA ALA A 154 14.01 -2.33 -3.16
C ALA A 154 14.45 -2.12 -4.63
N VAL A 155 13.81 -2.80 -5.57
CA VAL A 155 14.14 -2.80 -7.00
C VAL A 155 13.51 -1.60 -7.72
N ALA A 156 12.21 -1.40 -7.58
CA ALA A 156 11.48 -0.27 -8.16
C ALA A 156 11.58 0.97 -7.28
N GLY A 157 11.67 0.79 -5.98
CA GLY A 157 11.83 1.91 -5.06
C GLY A 157 11.54 1.55 -3.61
N VAL A 158 11.49 2.60 -2.81
CA VAL A 158 11.25 2.54 -1.38
C VAL A 158 10.11 3.47 -1.02
N ILE A 159 9.16 2.96 -0.27
CA ILE A 159 8.04 3.71 0.28
C ILE A 159 8.20 3.69 1.80
N ASN A 160 8.40 4.86 2.41
CA ASN A 160 8.66 4.97 3.83
C ASN A 160 7.56 5.78 4.51
N LEU A 161 6.92 5.18 5.50
CA LEU A 161 5.89 5.78 6.33
C LEU A 161 6.58 6.39 7.55
N ILE A 162 6.57 7.71 7.63
CA ILE A 162 7.19 8.43 8.75
C ILE A 162 6.13 8.69 9.81
N PRO A 163 6.31 8.18 11.05
CA PRO A 163 5.37 8.42 12.14
C PRO A 163 5.48 9.85 12.67
N PRO A 164 4.37 10.44 13.13
CA PRO A 164 4.39 11.71 13.82
C PRO A 164 4.95 11.57 15.23
N LEU A 165 5.95 12.37 15.58
CA LEU A 165 6.41 12.51 16.96
C LEU A 165 5.62 13.64 17.63
N PRO A 166 5.04 13.46 18.83
CA PRO A 166 4.31 14.51 19.52
C PRO A 166 5.27 15.62 19.94
N ALA A 167 4.99 16.84 19.48
CA ALA A 167 5.73 18.05 19.86
C ALA A 167 5.03 18.86 20.95
N ARG A 168 3.75 18.60 21.20
CA ARG A 168 2.92 19.22 22.24
C ARG A 168 1.84 18.24 22.71
N SER A 169 1.38 18.43 23.93
CA SER A 169 0.22 17.68 24.42
C SER A 169 -1.05 18.10 23.71
N GLY A 170 -1.94 17.15 23.47
CA GLY A 170 -3.20 17.35 22.74
C GLY A 170 -3.72 16.04 22.19
N GLY A 171 -4.48 16.09 21.12
CA GLY A 171 -5.00 14.89 20.48
C GLY A 171 -6.15 15.17 19.54
N HIS A 172 -6.80 14.10 19.09
CA HIS A 172 -8.05 14.22 18.35
C HIS A 172 -8.92 12.97 18.53
N VAL A 173 -10.19 13.17 18.29
CA VAL A 173 -11.18 12.11 18.08
C VAL A 173 -11.81 12.35 16.72
N GLN A 174 -11.93 11.30 15.91
CA GLN A 174 -12.55 11.35 14.59
C GLN A 174 -13.53 10.18 14.43
N ALA A 175 -14.63 10.45 13.75
CA ALA A 175 -15.57 9.43 13.30
C ALA A 175 -16.04 9.75 11.89
N GLY A 176 -16.14 8.72 11.05
CA GLY A 176 -16.53 8.85 9.67
C GLY A 176 -17.32 7.69 9.13
N MET A 177 -17.92 7.93 7.98
CA MET A 177 -18.72 6.95 7.27
C MET A 177 -18.66 7.22 5.76
N ASP A 178 -18.38 6.18 4.98
CA ASP A 178 -18.57 6.15 3.53
C ASP A 178 -19.80 5.28 3.23
N VAL A 179 -20.78 5.79 2.51
CA VAL A 179 -21.97 5.02 2.10
C VAL A 179 -21.81 4.59 0.65
N LEU A 180 -21.58 3.31 0.44
CA LEU A 180 -21.39 2.66 -0.87
C LEU A 180 -22.61 1.81 -1.19
N LYS A 181 -23.35 2.12 -2.27
CA LYS A 181 -24.57 1.39 -2.66
C LYS A 181 -25.59 1.20 -1.51
N GLY A 182 -25.70 2.19 -0.63
CA GLY A 182 -26.59 2.14 0.55
C GLY A 182 -26.00 1.44 1.77
N THR A 183 -24.83 0.81 1.66
CA THR A 183 -24.17 0.11 2.75
C THR A 183 -23.10 1.01 3.38
N PRO A 184 -23.15 1.27 4.70
CA PRO A 184 -22.17 2.11 5.38
C PRO A 184 -20.86 1.35 5.65
N GLN A 185 -19.73 1.96 5.24
CA GLN A 185 -18.39 1.64 5.72
C GLN A 185 -18.03 2.68 6.78
N LYS A 186 -17.74 2.26 7.98
CA LYS A 186 -17.56 3.13 9.13
C LYS A 186 -16.12 3.12 9.59
N ASN A 187 -15.65 4.27 10.07
CA ASN A 187 -14.36 4.41 10.73
C ASN A 187 -14.48 5.28 11.99
N ALA A 188 -13.63 5.01 12.97
CA ALA A 188 -13.45 5.85 14.13
C ALA A 188 -12.01 5.72 14.59
N ASP A 189 -11.40 6.84 14.97
CA ASP A 189 -10.06 6.87 15.54
C ASP A 189 -9.93 7.91 16.66
N VAL A 190 -8.98 7.65 17.53
CA VAL A 190 -8.56 8.54 18.60
C VAL A 190 -7.05 8.56 18.68
N ARG A 191 -6.49 9.75 18.89
CA ARG A 191 -5.09 9.98 19.21
C ARG A 191 -5.00 10.89 20.42
N LEU A 192 -4.16 10.50 21.38
CA LEU A 192 -3.79 11.29 22.54
C LEU A 192 -2.28 11.48 22.56
N ASP A 193 -1.83 12.71 22.57
CA ASP A 193 -0.44 13.10 22.64
C ASP A 193 -0.14 13.74 24.00
N LEU A 194 0.85 13.24 24.68
CA LEU A 194 1.36 13.76 25.96
C LEU A 194 2.83 14.12 25.80
N VAL A 195 3.20 15.33 26.16
CA VAL A 195 4.58 15.81 26.11
C VAL A 195 4.96 16.38 27.47
N ALA A 196 6.13 16.01 27.97
CA ALA A 196 6.67 16.51 29.23
C ALA A 196 6.89 18.03 29.16
N LYS A 197 6.84 18.72 30.30
CA LYS A 197 6.96 20.18 30.38
C LYS A 197 8.29 20.69 29.78
N ASP A 198 9.37 19.93 29.99
CA ASP A 198 10.71 20.27 29.50
C ASP A 198 10.94 19.81 28.06
N ALA A 199 9.90 19.23 27.42
CA ALA A 199 9.94 18.69 26.07
C ALA A 199 11.08 17.69 25.83
N ASP A 200 11.42 16.90 26.86
CA ASP A 200 12.43 15.84 26.82
C ASP A 200 11.83 14.44 26.65
N ALA A 201 10.51 14.33 26.76
CA ALA A 201 9.76 13.09 26.54
C ALA A 201 8.39 13.33 25.91
N GLY A 202 7.93 12.39 25.13
CA GLY A 202 6.59 12.39 24.55
C GLY A 202 6.03 11.00 24.38
N LEU A 203 4.71 10.91 24.48
CA LEU A 203 3.95 9.68 24.35
C LEU A 203 2.70 9.95 23.50
N SER A 204 2.43 9.11 22.51
CA SER A 204 1.17 9.06 21.77
C SER A 204 0.50 7.72 21.95
N VAL A 205 -0.79 7.73 22.25
CA VAL A 205 -1.65 6.55 22.21
C VAL A 205 -2.64 6.73 21.08
N ILE A 206 -2.76 5.72 20.22
CA ILE A 206 -3.60 5.76 19.04
C ILE A 206 -4.48 4.51 19.02
N ALA A 207 -5.76 4.68 18.71
CA ALA A 207 -6.67 3.56 18.45
C ALA A 207 -7.54 3.88 17.25
N GLN A 208 -7.77 2.89 16.39
CA GLN A 208 -8.61 2.99 15.20
C GLN A 208 -9.47 1.74 15.03
N ARG A 209 -10.69 1.93 14.54
CA ARG A 209 -11.55 0.86 14.07
C ARG A 209 -12.15 1.20 12.71
N ASN A 210 -12.06 0.25 11.74
CA ASN A 210 -12.73 0.32 10.45
C ASN A 210 -13.60 -0.92 10.29
N TRP A 211 -14.89 -0.74 9.93
CA TRP A 211 -15.80 -1.89 9.80
C TRP A 211 -16.91 -1.68 8.77
N ASN A 212 -17.28 -2.74 8.09
CA ASN A 212 -18.39 -2.82 7.14
C ASN A 212 -18.97 -4.24 7.08
N SER A 213 -20.20 -4.37 6.60
CA SER A 213 -20.94 -5.64 6.56
C SER A 213 -20.69 -6.50 5.31
N GLY A 214 -19.84 -6.08 4.40
CA GLY A 214 -19.72 -6.69 3.07
C GLY A 214 -20.72 -6.08 2.08
N ILE A 215 -20.36 -6.02 0.82
CA ILE A 215 -21.17 -5.37 -0.22
C ILE A 215 -21.13 -6.22 -1.49
N ASP A 216 -22.30 -6.66 -1.90
CA ASP A 216 -22.62 -7.18 -3.22
C ASP A 216 -23.24 -6.01 -3.99
N TYR A 217 -22.53 -5.44 -4.96
CA TYR A 217 -23.03 -4.30 -5.72
C TYR A 217 -23.46 -4.66 -7.15
N ASN A 218 -23.22 -5.89 -7.59
CA ASN A 218 -23.70 -6.38 -8.88
C ASN A 218 -25.01 -7.21 -8.74
N GLY A 219 -25.32 -7.71 -7.54
CA GLY A 219 -26.57 -8.40 -7.21
C GLY A 219 -26.55 -9.89 -7.50
N ASP A 220 -25.36 -10.52 -7.61
CA ASP A 220 -25.21 -11.94 -7.89
C ASP A 220 -25.22 -12.84 -6.64
N GLY A 221 -25.30 -12.24 -5.45
CA GLY A 221 -25.25 -12.94 -4.17
C GLY A 221 -23.84 -13.13 -3.59
N TYR A 222 -22.83 -12.65 -4.29
CA TYR A 222 -21.42 -12.70 -3.88
C TYR A 222 -20.86 -11.29 -3.67
N THR A 223 -19.99 -11.13 -2.69
CA THR A 223 -19.46 -9.80 -2.35
C THR A 223 -18.32 -9.37 -3.29
N GLU A 224 -18.35 -8.11 -3.74
CA GLU A 224 -17.21 -7.41 -4.34
C GLU A 224 -16.38 -6.66 -3.28
N ILE A 225 -17.02 -6.23 -2.19
CA ILE A 225 -16.31 -5.66 -1.03
C ILE A 225 -16.54 -6.58 0.15
N THR A 226 -15.47 -7.11 0.71
CA THR A 226 -15.50 -8.05 1.83
C THR A 226 -16.10 -7.42 3.09
N ARG A 227 -16.80 -8.21 3.90
CA ARG A 227 -17.09 -7.85 5.28
C ARG A 227 -15.77 -7.74 6.03
N LYS A 228 -15.55 -6.62 6.72
CA LYS A 228 -14.32 -6.33 7.45
C LYS A 228 -14.59 -5.72 8.81
N ASN A 229 -13.80 -6.12 9.80
CA ASN A 229 -13.73 -5.48 11.10
C ASN A 229 -12.27 -5.43 11.51
N LEU A 230 -11.67 -4.27 11.33
CA LEU A 230 -10.28 -3.97 11.63
C LEU A 230 -10.20 -3.11 12.88
N LYS A 231 -9.42 -3.54 13.87
CA LYS A 231 -9.10 -2.80 15.08
C LYS A 231 -7.58 -2.66 15.17
N VAL A 232 -7.12 -1.44 15.39
CA VAL A 232 -5.69 -1.14 15.53
C VAL A 232 -5.49 -0.32 16.79
N GLY A 233 -4.54 -0.74 17.62
CA GLY A 233 -4.03 0.01 18.76
C GLY A 233 -2.54 0.26 18.61
N GLY A 234 -2.05 1.44 19.01
CA GLY A 234 -0.65 1.76 18.91
C GLY A 234 -0.17 2.71 20.00
N LEU A 235 1.12 2.63 20.26
CA LEU A 235 1.83 3.48 21.19
C LEU A 235 3.12 3.94 20.53
N GLN A 236 3.35 5.25 20.53
CA GLN A 236 4.59 5.87 20.08
C GLN A 236 5.16 6.70 21.21
N ALA A 237 6.40 6.48 21.56
CA ALA A 237 7.06 7.23 22.62
C ALA A 237 8.46 7.66 22.21
N TRP A 238 8.93 8.76 22.79
CA TRP A 238 10.30 9.18 22.69
C TRP A 238 10.77 9.78 24.01
N TYR A 239 12.07 9.64 24.25
CA TYR A 239 12.74 10.18 25.43
C TYR A 239 14.15 10.65 25.06
N ALA A 240 14.45 11.91 25.43
CA ALA A 240 15.75 12.56 25.21
C ALA A 240 16.43 12.85 26.55
N PRO A 241 17.10 11.83 27.17
CA PRO A 241 17.71 11.97 28.51
C PRO A 241 18.81 13.03 28.59
N THR A 242 19.48 13.28 27.48
CA THR A 242 20.52 14.30 27.33
C THR A 242 20.43 14.97 25.96
N PRO A 243 20.98 16.16 25.78
CA PRO A 243 21.17 16.74 24.45
C PRO A 243 21.95 15.77 23.56
N GLY A 244 21.46 15.53 22.35
CA GLY A 244 22.08 14.60 21.40
C GLY A 244 21.73 13.12 21.58
N THR A 245 20.99 12.72 22.63
CA THR A 245 20.49 11.35 22.81
C THR A 245 18.98 11.30 22.63
N ARG A 246 18.48 10.38 21.82
CA ARG A 246 17.04 10.13 21.69
C ARG A 246 16.75 8.63 21.63
N LEU A 247 15.87 8.19 22.50
CA LEU A 247 15.27 6.85 22.46
C LEU A 247 13.88 6.98 21.87
N ARG A 248 13.49 6.04 20.98
CA ARG A 248 12.13 5.96 20.43
C ARG A 248 11.59 4.56 20.58
N LEU A 249 10.29 4.47 20.78
CA LEU A 249 9.53 3.23 20.84
C LEU A 249 8.29 3.39 19.97
N ASP A 250 8.03 2.44 19.08
CA ASP A 250 6.79 2.29 18.33
C ASP A 250 6.25 0.88 18.56
N LEU A 251 5.00 0.76 18.94
CA LEU A 251 4.28 -0.50 19.09
C LEU A 251 2.93 -0.41 18.41
N GLN A 252 2.54 -1.43 17.67
CA GLN A 252 1.22 -1.57 17.06
C GLN A 252 0.70 -2.99 17.23
N MET A 253 -0.58 -3.08 17.54
CA MET A 253 -1.37 -4.31 17.55
C MET A 253 -2.56 -4.15 16.62
N THR A 254 -2.79 -5.13 15.78
CA THR A 254 -3.89 -5.18 14.83
C THR A 254 -4.65 -6.49 15.00
N ASP A 255 -5.98 -6.38 15.01
CA ASP A 255 -6.92 -7.50 15.03
C ASP A 255 -7.88 -7.26 13.85
N GLU A 256 -7.85 -8.12 12.85
CA GLU A 256 -8.68 -8.00 11.66
C GLU A 256 -9.40 -9.29 11.35
N THR A 257 -10.73 -9.21 11.22
CA THR A 257 -11.52 -10.25 10.60
C THR A 257 -12.01 -9.79 9.24
N ARG A 258 -11.85 -10.63 8.22
CA ARG A 258 -12.22 -10.37 6.83
C ARG A 258 -12.94 -11.58 6.25
N ARG A 259 -14.06 -11.37 5.55
CA ARG A 259 -14.86 -12.44 4.97
C ARG A 259 -15.50 -11.98 3.66
N GLY A 260 -15.16 -12.63 2.55
CA GLY A 260 -15.78 -12.44 1.25
C GLY A 260 -16.40 -13.73 0.69
N GLY A 261 -16.97 -13.64 -0.49
CA GLY A 261 -17.72 -14.70 -1.12
C GLY A 261 -19.24 -14.58 -0.89
N ASN A 262 -19.92 -15.69 -0.78
CA ASN A 262 -21.37 -15.70 -0.53
C ASN A 262 -21.72 -16.27 0.86
N ARG A 263 -23.03 -16.29 1.18
CA ARG A 263 -23.59 -16.88 2.43
C ARG A 263 -22.80 -16.43 3.67
N LEU A 264 -22.60 -15.11 3.82
CA LEU A 264 -21.81 -14.51 4.90
C LEU A 264 -22.35 -14.79 6.31
N ASP A 265 -23.57 -15.28 6.43
CA ASP A 265 -24.27 -15.69 7.65
C ASP A 265 -24.02 -17.16 8.03
N GLN A 266 -23.42 -17.93 7.13
CA GLN A 266 -23.08 -19.33 7.32
C GLN A 266 -21.59 -19.50 7.59
N PRO A 267 -21.15 -20.64 8.16
CA PRO A 267 -19.74 -21.02 8.19
C PRO A 267 -19.14 -21.06 6.80
N GLU A 268 -17.85 -20.78 6.69
CA GLU A 268 -17.12 -20.66 5.43
C GLU A 268 -17.25 -21.91 4.56
N TYR A 269 -17.10 -23.10 5.16
CA TYR A 269 -17.14 -24.38 4.47
C TYR A 269 -18.52 -24.73 3.86
N LEU A 270 -19.56 -23.99 4.21
CA LEU A 270 -20.92 -24.10 3.63
C LEU A 270 -21.22 -23.04 2.58
N ALA A 271 -20.27 -22.15 2.27
CA ALA A 271 -20.40 -21.22 1.16
C ALA A 271 -19.97 -21.88 -0.15
N ASN A 272 -20.51 -21.42 -1.28
CA ASN A 272 -20.06 -21.89 -2.59
C ASN A 272 -18.62 -21.47 -2.87
N ILE A 273 -18.29 -20.19 -2.57
CA ILE A 273 -16.92 -19.71 -2.53
C ILE A 273 -16.78 -18.77 -1.32
N ALA A 274 -15.69 -18.93 -0.60
CA ALA A 274 -15.39 -18.13 0.55
C ALA A 274 -13.89 -17.89 0.67
N GLU A 275 -13.57 -16.69 1.10
CA GLU A 275 -12.26 -16.35 1.59
C GLU A 275 -12.42 -15.62 2.92
N SER A 276 -11.84 -16.21 3.98
CA SER A 276 -11.95 -15.71 5.34
C SER A 276 -10.60 -15.63 5.99
N LEU A 277 -10.31 -14.52 6.64
CA LEU A 277 -9.05 -14.25 7.32
C LEU A 277 -9.33 -13.69 8.70
N ASP A 278 -8.76 -14.32 9.74
CA ASP A 278 -8.65 -13.79 11.09
C ASP A 278 -7.18 -13.55 11.38
N THR A 279 -6.77 -12.29 11.40
CA THR A 279 -5.35 -11.90 11.47
C THR A 279 -5.09 -11.14 12.75
N LYS A 280 -4.11 -11.62 13.52
CA LYS A 280 -3.50 -10.91 14.64
C LYS A 280 -2.09 -10.51 14.25
N TYR A 281 -1.87 -9.22 14.12
CA TYR A 281 -0.59 -8.66 13.73
C TYR A 281 -0.04 -7.77 14.83
N ARG A 282 1.14 -8.07 15.32
CA ARG A 282 1.88 -7.30 16.30
C ARG A 282 3.19 -6.85 15.67
N ARG A 283 3.50 -5.58 15.78
CA ARG A 283 4.79 -5.05 15.33
C ARG A 283 5.29 -4.01 16.29
N GLY A 284 6.60 -3.82 16.31
CA GLY A 284 7.20 -2.75 17.06
C GLY A 284 8.65 -2.52 16.72
N SER A 285 9.14 -1.37 17.15
CA SER A 285 10.56 -1.02 17.07
C SER A 285 10.99 -0.20 18.26
N VAL A 286 12.26 -0.38 18.61
CA VAL A 286 12.98 0.51 19.53
C VAL A 286 14.21 1.02 18.81
N SER A 287 14.48 2.32 18.90
CA SER A 287 15.70 2.92 18.35
C SER A 287 16.39 3.83 19.37
N TRP A 288 17.70 3.86 19.27
CA TRP A 288 18.60 4.74 20.00
C TRP A 288 19.39 5.55 18.99
N ASP A 289 19.17 6.86 19.01
CA ASP A 289 19.92 7.84 18.24
C ASP A 289 20.85 8.59 19.19
N GLN A 290 22.14 8.69 18.84
CA GLN A 290 23.16 9.32 19.64
C GLN A 290 24.03 10.24 18.80
N GLU A 291 24.04 11.51 19.10
CA GLU A 291 25.05 12.46 18.63
C GLU A 291 26.33 12.25 19.47
N ILE A 292 27.36 11.71 18.84
CA ILE A 292 28.65 11.42 19.47
C ILE A 292 29.50 12.69 19.48
N THR A 293 29.51 13.41 18.36
CA THR A 293 30.10 14.74 18.18
C THR A 293 29.21 15.54 17.24
N ALA A 294 29.46 16.83 17.08
CA ALA A 294 28.74 17.66 16.10
C ALA A 294 28.76 17.07 14.66
N ASP A 295 29.77 16.26 14.33
CA ASP A 295 29.99 15.69 13.00
C ASP A 295 29.69 14.17 12.93
N VAL A 296 29.45 13.52 14.05
CA VAL A 296 29.26 12.07 14.12
C VAL A 296 28.02 11.73 14.90
N ASP A 297 27.08 11.07 14.26
CA ASP A 297 25.91 10.47 14.89
C ASP A 297 25.81 8.97 14.63
N PHE A 298 25.25 8.28 15.59
CA PHE A 298 25.05 6.83 15.58
C PHE A 298 23.57 6.52 15.82
N ARG A 299 23.05 5.54 15.10
CA ARG A 299 21.72 4.96 15.32
C ARG A 299 21.83 3.45 15.47
N LEU A 300 21.11 2.91 16.45
CA LEU A 300 20.85 1.48 16.59
C LEU A 300 19.34 1.27 16.70
N ALA A 301 18.79 0.36 15.92
CA ALA A 301 17.39 0.01 15.98
C ALA A 301 17.19 -1.50 15.96
N TYR A 302 16.22 -1.96 16.75
CA TYR A 302 15.66 -3.30 16.68
C TYR A 302 14.19 -3.21 16.36
N ALA A 303 13.71 -4.07 15.48
CA ALA A 303 12.31 -4.18 15.15
C ALA A 303 11.84 -5.62 15.06
N PHE A 304 10.56 -5.83 15.31
CA PHE A 304 9.91 -7.12 15.14
C PHE A 304 8.54 -6.95 14.47
N ALA A 305 8.12 -7.98 13.77
CA ALA A 305 6.76 -8.18 13.30
C ALA A 305 6.37 -9.62 13.56
N ASP A 306 5.14 -9.85 13.98
CA ASP A 306 4.63 -11.18 14.31
C ASP A 306 3.18 -11.27 13.83
N ILE A 307 2.90 -12.14 12.87
CA ILE A 307 1.59 -12.34 12.27
C ILE A 307 1.13 -13.76 12.50
N ASP A 308 0.00 -13.87 13.18
CA ASP A 308 -0.81 -15.09 13.27
C ASP A 308 -2.07 -14.88 12.42
N ARG A 309 -2.33 -15.81 11.50
CA ARG A 309 -3.52 -15.79 10.64
C ARG A 309 -4.16 -17.15 10.62
N ASP A 310 -5.44 -17.21 11.01
CA ASP A 310 -6.32 -18.30 10.67
C ASP A 310 -7.02 -17.95 9.34
N SER A 311 -7.07 -18.88 8.39
CA SER A 311 -7.54 -18.63 7.03
C SER A 311 -8.44 -19.74 6.54
N PHE A 312 -9.30 -19.38 5.60
CA PHE A 312 -10.08 -20.30 4.79
C PHE A 312 -10.06 -19.80 3.35
N TYR A 313 -9.67 -20.69 2.44
CA TYR A 313 -9.67 -20.43 1.00
C TYR A 313 -10.36 -21.59 0.29
N GLY A 314 -11.57 -21.39 -0.24
CA GLY A 314 -12.28 -22.45 -0.93
C GLY A 314 -13.79 -22.35 -0.85
N GLY A 315 -14.47 -23.51 -0.76
CA GLY A 315 -15.91 -23.61 -0.67
C GLY A 315 -16.47 -24.90 -1.26
N LEU A 316 -17.79 -24.91 -1.46
CA LEU A 316 -18.54 -26.04 -2.01
C LEU A 316 -18.49 -26.11 -3.55
N GLY A 317 -17.94 -25.07 -4.22
CA GLY A 317 -18.01 -24.94 -5.67
C GLY A 317 -19.44 -24.70 -6.16
N ASP A 318 -19.84 -25.41 -7.22
CA ASP A 318 -21.13 -25.28 -7.89
C ASP A 318 -22.29 -26.05 -7.21
N VAL A 319 -22.06 -26.60 -6.02
CA VAL A 319 -23.10 -27.33 -5.26
C VAL A 319 -24.33 -26.48 -5.01
N VAL A 320 -25.51 -27.01 -5.32
CA VAL A 320 -26.77 -26.36 -5.09
C VAL A 320 -27.07 -26.31 -3.58
N THR A 321 -27.12 -25.09 -3.02
CA THR A 321 -27.31 -24.87 -1.58
C THR A 321 -28.72 -24.44 -1.18
N ASP A 322 -29.60 -24.15 -2.16
CA ASP A 322 -31.00 -23.82 -1.94
C ASP A 322 -31.85 -25.09 -1.90
N PRO A 323 -32.52 -25.43 -0.76
CA PRO A 323 -33.35 -26.62 -0.65
C PRO A 323 -34.51 -26.69 -1.65
N SER A 324 -34.92 -25.55 -2.21
CA SER A 324 -36.01 -25.47 -3.18
C SER A 324 -35.56 -25.62 -4.64
N ALA A 325 -34.26 -25.57 -4.90
CA ALA A 325 -33.72 -25.60 -6.25
C ALA A 325 -33.51 -27.03 -6.76
N PRO A 326 -33.69 -27.29 -8.08
CA PRO A 326 -33.35 -28.57 -8.68
C PRO A 326 -31.86 -28.91 -8.46
N GLY A 327 -31.58 -30.18 -8.13
CA GLY A 327 -30.21 -30.64 -7.88
C GLY A 327 -29.74 -30.45 -6.41
N TYR A 328 -30.59 -29.95 -5.53
CA TYR A 328 -30.27 -29.93 -4.12
C TYR A 328 -30.09 -31.33 -3.53
N ASP A 329 -28.92 -31.53 -2.91
CA ASP A 329 -28.59 -32.77 -2.19
C ASP A 329 -28.03 -32.42 -0.82
N PRO A 330 -28.81 -32.67 0.28
CA PRO A 330 -28.38 -32.33 1.63
C PRO A 330 -27.13 -33.10 2.07
N LEU A 331 -26.81 -34.27 1.47
CA LEU A 331 -25.62 -35.03 1.80
C LEU A 331 -24.33 -34.30 1.36
N GLN A 332 -24.39 -33.48 0.30
CA GLN A 332 -23.26 -32.68 -0.12
C GLN A 332 -22.93 -31.54 0.88
N LEU A 333 -23.89 -31.15 1.73
CA LEU A 333 -23.74 -30.09 2.72
C LEU A 333 -23.40 -30.61 4.13
N ASP A 334 -23.29 -31.91 4.29
CA ASP A 334 -22.94 -32.54 5.57
C ASP A 334 -21.43 -32.84 5.61
N PRO A 335 -20.65 -32.19 6.50
CA PRO A 335 -19.21 -32.40 6.59
C PRO A 335 -18.81 -33.79 7.15
N ASP A 336 -19.73 -34.47 7.82
CA ASP A 336 -19.50 -35.81 8.37
C ASP A 336 -19.70 -36.93 7.32
N VAL A 337 -20.28 -36.59 6.17
CA VAL A 337 -20.40 -37.52 5.03
C VAL A 337 -19.09 -37.57 4.26
N ALA A 338 -18.41 -38.68 4.29
CA ALA A 338 -17.14 -38.87 3.60
C ALA A 338 -17.27 -38.63 2.08
N GLY A 339 -16.42 -37.73 1.54
CA GLY A 339 -16.43 -37.35 0.13
C GLY A 339 -17.49 -36.34 -0.28
N SER A 340 -18.32 -35.83 0.66
CA SER A 340 -19.21 -34.71 0.38
C SER A 340 -18.42 -33.42 0.04
N ALA A 341 -19.07 -32.48 -0.61
CA ALA A 341 -18.47 -31.16 -0.87
C ALA A 341 -18.14 -30.43 0.44
N ALA A 342 -19.03 -30.50 1.44
CA ALA A 342 -18.80 -29.93 2.75
C ALA A 342 -17.62 -30.58 3.49
N SER A 343 -17.43 -31.91 3.37
CA SER A 343 -16.28 -32.61 3.94
C SER A 343 -14.96 -32.17 3.31
N ARG A 344 -14.92 -31.98 1.97
CA ARG A 344 -13.75 -31.45 1.30
C ARG A 344 -13.50 -29.99 1.67
N SER A 345 -14.55 -29.17 1.65
CA SER A 345 -14.49 -27.75 2.01
C SER A 345 -14.00 -27.55 3.45
N TRP A 346 -14.48 -28.35 4.41
CA TRP A 346 -14.05 -28.30 5.81
C TRP A 346 -12.53 -28.46 5.99
N ARG A 347 -11.85 -29.16 5.11
CA ARG A 347 -10.40 -29.38 5.19
C ARG A 347 -9.58 -28.18 4.74
N GLN A 348 -10.20 -27.16 4.11
CA GLN A 348 -9.52 -25.98 3.53
C GLN A 348 -9.25 -24.88 4.56
N TYR A 349 -9.53 -25.10 5.85
CA TYR A 349 -9.04 -24.23 6.91
C TYR A 349 -7.54 -24.39 7.08
N GLY A 350 -6.85 -23.29 7.33
CA GLY A 350 -5.43 -23.27 7.55
C GLY A 350 -5.00 -22.21 8.54
N ARG A 351 -3.72 -22.26 8.87
CA ARG A 351 -3.07 -21.29 9.73
C ARG A 351 -1.69 -20.95 9.21
N THR A 352 -1.39 -19.65 9.24
CA THR A 352 -0.05 -19.14 8.87
C THR A 352 0.51 -18.34 10.03
N HIS A 353 1.79 -18.57 10.40
CA HIS A 353 2.54 -17.82 11.39
C HIS A 353 3.82 -17.29 10.75
N ASN A 354 4.06 -15.97 10.82
CA ASN A 354 5.18 -15.32 10.14
C ASN A 354 5.85 -14.27 11.04
N PRO A 355 6.80 -14.69 11.90
CA PRO A 355 7.63 -13.80 12.70
C PRO A 355 8.78 -13.22 11.88
N LEU A 356 9.10 -11.96 12.11
CA LEU A 356 10.25 -11.24 11.55
C LEU A 356 10.98 -10.48 12.67
N HIS A 357 12.30 -10.53 12.64
CA HIS A 357 13.19 -9.73 13.48
C HIS A 357 14.18 -8.98 12.61
N TYR A 358 14.44 -7.73 12.95
CA TYR A 358 15.32 -6.87 12.19
C TYR A 358 16.19 -6.03 13.09
N ILE A 359 17.49 -5.97 12.81
CA ILE A 359 18.46 -5.12 13.49
C ILE A 359 19.09 -4.19 12.46
N ASP A 360 19.16 -2.92 12.78
CA ASP A 360 19.75 -1.87 11.94
C ASP A 360 20.73 -1.05 12.79
N SER A 361 21.97 -0.95 12.33
CA SER A 361 23.01 -0.13 12.95
C SER A 361 23.59 0.79 11.90
N GLN A 362 23.69 2.09 12.21
CA GLN A 362 24.19 3.10 11.28
C GLN A 362 25.05 4.13 12.00
N LEU A 363 26.17 4.49 11.38
CA LEU A 363 27.03 5.60 11.75
C LEU A 363 27.03 6.62 10.61
N ASN A 364 26.75 7.87 10.91
CA ASN A 364 26.89 8.98 9.99
C ASN A 364 28.09 9.85 10.41
N TRP A 365 28.89 10.27 9.45
CA TRP A 365 30.06 11.10 9.69
C TRP A 365 30.15 12.20 8.63
N ARG A 366 30.04 13.46 9.10
CA ARG A 366 30.19 14.64 8.26
C ARG A 366 31.62 15.14 8.35
N ARG A 367 32.28 15.32 7.20
CA ARG A 367 33.64 15.84 7.15
C ARG A 367 33.87 16.68 5.92
N GLY A 368 33.94 17.98 6.09
CA GLY A 368 34.08 18.93 5.00
C GLY A 368 32.95 18.82 3.98
N ALA A 369 33.27 18.45 2.74
CA ALA A 369 32.29 18.28 1.66
C ALA A 369 31.63 16.90 1.62
N HIS A 370 31.97 16.00 2.56
CA HIS A 370 31.50 14.63 2.58
C HIS A 370 30.52 14.39 3.73
N ALA A 371 29.42 13.65 3.45
CA ALA A 371 28.53 13.11 4.45
C ALA A 371 28.46 11.57 4.24
N LEU A 372 29.20 10.86 5.06
CA LEU A 372 29.38 9.41 4.99
C LEU A 372 28.32 8.72 5.88
N ALA A 373 27.74 7.65 5.37
CA ALA A 373 26.88 6.74 6.11
C ALA A 373 27.42 5.31 6.00
N PHE A 374 27.60 4.64 7.14
CA PHE A 374 27.99 3.24 7.22
C PHE A 374 26.92 2.49 7.99
N GLY A 375 26.55 1.29 7.54
CA GLY A 375 25.56 0.52 8.29
C GLY A 375 25.70 -0.97 8.11
N VAL A 376 25.16 -1.69 9.11
CA VAL A 376 25.02 -3.14 9.11
C VAL A 376 23.60 -3.48 9.50
N GLN A 377 22.99 -4.39 8.76
CA GLN A 377 21.60 -4.81 8.91
C GLN A 377 21.51 -6.32 8.96
N TYR A 378 20.66 -6.83 9.83
CA TYR A 378 20.34 -8.25 9.90
C TYR A 378 18.85 -8.47 9.93
N LYS A 379 18.35 -9.30 9.01
CA LYS A 379 16.97 -9.77 8.95
C LYS A 379 16.91 -11.26 9.25
N HIS A 380 15.97 -11.63 10.09
CA HIS A 380 15.55 -13.01 10.33
C HIS A 380 14.04 -13.08 10.15
N GLU A 381 13.56 -13.90 9.24
CA GLU A 381 12.15 -14.10 8.97
C GLU A 381 11.86 -15.59 8.90
N ALA A 382 10.79 -16.04 9.54
CA ALA A 382 10.32 -17.41 9.44
C ALA A 382 8.88 -17.45 8.96
N LEU A 383 8.52 -18.52 8.25
CA LEU A 383 7.15 -18.81 7.81
C LEU A 383 6.82 -20.24 8.20
N ARG A 384 5.65 -20.39 8.83
CA ARG A 384 4.98 -21.68 9.02
C ARG A 384 3.60 -21.58 8.42
N ASP A 385 3.30 -22.44 7.46
CA ASP A 385 2.02 -22.44 6.77
C ASP A 385 1.38 -23.83 6.76
N ASP A 386 0.14 -23.93 7.23
CA ASP A 386 -0.68 -25.13 7.30
C ASP A 386 -2.00 -24.97 6.53
N ASN A 387 -2.01 -24.15 5.48
CA ASN A 387 -3.15 -24.10 4.55
C ASN A 387 -3.24 -25.41 3.77
N ARG A 388 -4.47 -25.91 3.59
CA ARG A 388 -4.72 -27.25 3.03
C ARG A 388 -5.70 -27.24 1.89
N THR A 389 -5.53 -28.19 1.00
CA THR A 389 -6.45 -28.52 -0.09
C THR A 389 -7.64 -29.32 0.44
N GLY A 390 -8.69 -29.47 -0.40
CA GLY A 390 -9.87 -30.25 -0.05
C GLY A 390 -9.62 -31.73 0.20
N ASP A 391 -8.51 -32.30 -0.27
CA ASP A 391 -8.04 -33.64 0.05
C ASP A 391 -7.14 -33.72 1.29
N GLY A 392 -6.84 -32.56 1.91
CA GLY A 392 -6.11 -32.42 3.17
C GLY A 392 -4.60 -32.32 3.02
N GLN A 393 -4.07 -32.18 1.80
CA GLN A 393 -2.65 -31.93 1.57
C GLN A 393 -2.31 -30.45 1.87
N ARG A 394 -1.07 -30.19 2.28
CA ARG A 394 -0.61 -28.82 2.46
C ARG A 394 -0.44 -28.11 1.12
N LEU A 395 -0.89 -26.86 1.05
CA LEU A 395 -0.78 -26.00 -0.12
C LEU A 395 0.60 -25.38 -0.27
N ALA A 396 1.20 -24.99 0.84
CA ALA A 396 2.44 -24.22 0.83
C ALA A 396 3.60 -24.98 0.19
N VAL A 397 4.37 -24.26 -0.62
CA VAL A 397 5.67 -24.69 -1.14
C VAL A 397 6.67 -24.82 0.00
N LEU A 398 6.56 -23.94 0.98
CA LEU A 398 7.44 -23.81 2.13
C LEU A 398 6.63 -24.11 3.39
N GLU A 399 6.67 -25.35 3.86
CA GLU A 399 5.91 -25.77 5.04
C GLU A 399 6.40 -25.06 6.32
N ASP A 400 7.72 -25.10 6.52
CA ASP A 400 8.44 -24.40 7.57
C ASP A 400 9.74 -23.85 6.99
N ALA A 401 9.83 -22.54 6.80
CA ALA A 401 10.98 -21.91 6.19
C ALA A 401 11.57 -20.82 7.11
N THR A 402 12.86 -20.63 7.04
CA THR A 402 13.57 -19.60 7.79
C THR A 402 14.57 -18.91 6.88
N PHE A 403 14.50 -17.60 6.81
CA PHE A 403 15.31 -16.76 5.94
C PHE A 403 16.17 -15.81 6.75
N HIS A 404 17.41 -15.67 6.35
CA HIS A 404 18.36 -14.74 6.96
C HIS A 404 18.98 -13.87 5.88
N ASN A 405 19.13 -12.58 6.17
CA ASN A 405 19.92 -11.69 5.34
C ASN A 405 20.82 -10.81 6.20
N LEU A 406 22.12 -10.86 5.97
CA LEU A 406 23.10 -9.95 6.54
C LEU A 406 23.57 -8.99 5.46
N GLY A 407 23.36 -7.69 5.66
CA GLY A 407 23.76 -6.63 4.74
C GLY A 407 24.71 -5.63 5.40
N ALA A 408 25.70 -5.18 4.67
CA ALA A 408 26.56 -4.07 5.08
C ALA A 408 26.62 -3.04 3.94
N PHE A 409 26.52 -1.76 4.27
CA PHE A 409 26.52 -0.69 3.28
C PHE A 409 27.41 0.49 3.67
N ILE A 410 27.86 1.19 2.65
CA ILE A 410 28.53 2.49 2.74
C ILE A 410 27.93 3.43 1.71
N GLN A 411 27.76 4.69 2.09
CA GLN A 411 27.38 5.76 1.18
C GLN A 411 28.15 7.02 1.51
N ASP A 412 28.54 7.75 0.48
CA ASP A 412 29.07 9.10 0.54
C ASP A 412 28.19 10.05 -0.25
N GLU A 413 27.74 11.11 0.40
CA GLU A 413 27.16 12.29 -0.24
C GLU A 413 28.26 13.35 -0.31
N TRP A 414 28.79 13.55 -1.50
CA TRP A 414 29.91 14.42 -1.75
C TRP A 414 29.46 15.71 -2.46
N SER A 415 29.51 16.83 -1.78
CA SER A 415 29.32 18.15 -2.38
C SER A 415 30.55 18.55 -3.18
N LEU A 416 30.60 18.14 -4.47
CA LEU A 416 31.71 18.39 -5.40
C LEU A 416 31.94 19.90 -5.61
N ARG A 417 30.85 20.68 -5.60
CA ARG A 417 30.80 22.12 -5.72
C ARG A 417 29.54 22.61 -4.99
N ASP A 418 29.44 23.90 -4.73
CA ASP A 418 28.26 24.51 -4.10
C ASP A 418 26.93 24.18 -4.80
N ASN A 419 26.99 23.80 -6.08
CA ASN A 419 25.81 23.51 -6.91
C ASN A 419 25.83 22.11 -7.52
N VAL A 420 26.74 21.21 -7.09
CA VAL A 420 26.84 19.83 -7.63
C VAL A 420 27.08 18.86 -6.48
N ASP A 421 26.12 17.97 -6.26
CA ASP A 421 26.21 16.88 -5.30
C ASP A 421 26.32 15.53 -6.02
N LEU A 422 27.22 14.69 -5.57
CA LEU A 422 27.41 13.32 -6.02
C LEU A 422 27.15 12.35 -4.88
N VAL A 423 26.30 11.36 -5.10
CA VAL A 423 26.06 10.26 -4.16
C VAL A 423 26.71 9.00 -4.70
N LEU A 424 27.57 8.39 -3.92
CA LEU A 424 28.19 7.10 -4.19
C LEU A 424 27.78 6.13 -3.08
N GLY A 425 27.19 5.01 -3.43
CA GLY A 425 26.75 4.00 -2.48
C GLY A 425 27.14 2.60 -2.94
N ALA A 426 27.40 1.74 -1.98
CA ALA A 426 27.65 0.32 -2.21
C ALA A 426 27.13 -0.49 -1.03
N ARG A 427 26.61 -1.67 -1.33
CA ARG A 427 26.12 -2.63 -0.35
C ARG A 427 26.47 -4.05 -0.75
N VAL A 428 26.73 -4.88 0.25
CA VAL A 428 26.89 -6.33 0.10
C VAL A 428 25.88 -7.01 0.99
N ASP A 429 25.12 -7.96 0.44
CA ASP A 429 24.15 -8.78 1.14
C ASP A 429 24.51 -10.26 1.02
N LYS A 430 24.37 -11.00 2.12
CA LYS A 430 24.41 -12.46 2.15
C LYS A 430 23.06 -12.97 2.66
N SER A 431 22.29 -13.53 1.72
CA SER A 431 21.03 -14.23 2.02
C SER A 431 21.30 -15.71 2.25
N SER A 432 20.47 -16.36 3.09
CA SER A 432 20.48 -17.83 3.26
C SER A 432 20.10 -18.58 1.98
N GLU A 433 19.29 -17.94 1.12
CA GLU A 433 18.75 -18.53 -0.11
C GLU A 433 19.68 -18.41 -1.32
N LEU A 434 20.86 -17.82 -1.14
CA LEU A 434 21.82 -17.59 -2.22
C LEU A 434 23.20 -18.12 -1.88
N ASP A 435 23.80 -18.82 -2.82
CA ASP A 435 25.16 -19.34 -2.67
C ASP A 435 26.21 -18.22 -2.55
N ASN A 436 25.99 -17.12 -3.29
CA ASN A 436 26.92 -16.01 -3.36
C ASN A 436 26.34 -14.74 -2.70
N ALA A 437 27.25 -13.90 -2.20
CA ALA A 437 26.89 -12.56 -1.75
C ALA A 437 26.52 -11.67 -2.96
N VAL A 438 25.54 -10.80 -2.77
CA VAL A 438 25.04 -9.87 -3.79
C VAL A 438 25.63 -8.50 -3.54
N PHE A 439 26.29 -7.93 -4.56
CA PHE A 439 26.81 -6.57 -4.53
C PHE A 439 25.87 -5.60 -5.24
N SER A 440 25.49 -4.51 -4.56
CA SER A 440 24.52 -3.52 -5.01
C SER A 440 25.10 -2.11 -4.97
N PRO A 441 25.76 -1.64 -6.07
CA PRO A 441 26.24 -0.28 -6.19
C PRO A 441 25.15 0.71 -6.60
N ARG A 442 25.34 2.00 -6.25
CA ARG A 442 24.56 3.13 -6.77
C ARG A 442 25.43 4.37 -6.95
N ILE A 443 25.07 5.17 -7.95
CA ILE A 443 25.62 6.50 -8.18
C ILE A 443 24.46 7.45 -8.53
N ALA A 444 24.46 8.65 -7.96
CA ALA A 444 23.50 9.69 -8.33
C ALA A 444 24.19 11.06 -8.32
N LEU A 445 23.80 11.91 -9.26
CA LEU A 445 24.28 13.26 -9.43
C LEU A 445 23.11 14.23 -9.37
N ALA A 446 23.24 15.30 -8.61
CA ALA A 446 22.35 16.44 -8.66
C ALA A 446 23.15 17.69 -9.03
N TRP A 447 22.63 18.46 -9.98
CA TRP A 447 23.23 19.69 -10.45
C TRP A 447 22.22 20.84 -10.44
N GLN A 448 22.43 21.81 -9.55
CA GLN A 448 21.68 23.06 -9.51
C GLN A 448 22.23 23.97 -10.62
N ALA A 449 21.65 23.89 -11.82
CA ALA A 449 22.10 24.64 -13.00
C ALA A 449 21.91 26.17 -12.82
N ASN A 450 20.83 26.54 -12.15
CA ASN A 450 20.53 27.90 -11.68
C ASN A 450 19.54 27.82 -10.50
N PRO A 451 19.21 28.89 -9.78
CA PRO A 451 18.31 28.83 -8.64
C PRO A 451 16.94 28.19 -8.89
N ASN A 452 16.47 28.24 -10.13
CA ASN A 452 15.16 27.74 -10.53
C ASN A 452 15.19 26.29 -11.06
N LEU A 453 16.36 25.76 -11.49
CA LEU A 453 16.44 24.51 -12.21
C LEU A 453 17.50 23.58 -11.62
N LYS A 454 17.09 22.39 -11.19
CA LYS A 454 17.95 21.30 -10.74
C LYS A 454 17.81 20.10 -11.66
N TRP A 455 18.92 19.57 -12.14
CA TRP A 455 19.00 18.30 -12.87
C TRP A 455 19.40 17.17 -11.93
N ARG A 456 18.86 15.97 -12.18
CA ARG A 456 19.23 14.75 -11.47
C ARG A 456 19.46 13.62 -12.45
N ALA A 457 20.49 12.83 -12.19
CA ALA A 457 20.77 11.60 -12.90
C ALA A 457 21.21 10.53 -11.91
N GLY A 458 20.84 9.26 -12.14
CA GLY A 458 21.22 8.19 -11.24
C GLY A 458 21.21 6.83 -11.92
N ILE A 459 22.10 5.97 -11.46
CA ILE A 459 22.15 4.55 -11.81
C ILE A 459 22.24 3.78 -10.50
N ALA A 460 21.37 2.80 -10.33
CA ALA A 460 21.36 1.97 -9.13
C ALA A 460 21.02 0.53 -9.49
N THR A 461 21.57 -0.39 -8.73
CA THR A 461 21.19 -1.80 -8.81
C THR A 461 20.21 -2.15 -7.70
N GLY A 462 19.40 -3.15 -7.97
CA GLY A 462 18.50 -3.77 -7.01
C GLY A 462 18.48 -5.28 -7.21
N PHE A 463 18.06 -6.01 -6.19
CA PHE A 463 17.87 -7.45 -6.31
C PHE A 463 16.69 -7.94 -5.45
N ARG A 464 16.17 -9.11 -5.80
CA ARG A 464 15.18 -9.84 -5.04
C ARG A 464 15.65 -11.27 -4.86
N ALA A 465 15.75 -11.73 -3.63
CA ALA A 465 16.08 -13.11 -3.31
C ALA A 465 14.85 -14.02 -3.44
N PRO A 466 15.03 -15.32 -3.73
CA PRO A 466 13.93 -16.28 -3.81
C PRO A 466 13.50 -16.73 -2.39
N GLU A 467 12.97 -15.78 -1.63
CA GLU A 467 12.46 -16.02 -0.26
C GLU A 467 10.99 -16.46 -0.30
N ILE A 468 10.10 -15.76 0.41
CA ILE A 468 8.65 -15.99 0.38
C ILE A 468 8.04 -15.15 -0.74
N PHE A 469 7.17 -15.72 -1.53
CA PHE A 469 6.44 -15.04 -2.59
C PHE A 469 4.99 -14.78 -2.19
N VAL A 470 4.36 -13.80 -2.81
CA VAL A 470 2.96 -13.43 -2.54
C VAL A 470 2.03 -14.62 -2.77
N GLU A 471 2.25 -15.34 -3.86
CA GLU A 471 1.49 -16.54 -4.23
C GLU A 471 1.70 -17.74 -3.30
N ASP A 472 2.73 -17.72 -2.44
CA ASP A 472 2.93 -18.77 -1.43
C ASP A 472 2.03 -18.56 -0.20
N VAL A 473 1.61 -17.32 0.04
CA VAL A 473 0.85 -16.91 1.23
C VAL A 473 -0.54 -16.34 0.91
N HIS A 474 -0.85 -16.15 -0.37
CA HIS A 474 -2.16 -15.85 -0.90
C HIS A 474 -2.53 -16.92 -1.94
N VAL A 475 -3.53 -17.72 -1.62
CA VAL A 475 -3.92 -18.85 -2.46
C VAL A 475 -4.95 -18.41 -3.49
N ASP A 476 -4.57 -18.44 -4.76
CA ASP A 476 -5.52 -18.25 -5.86
C ASP A 476 -6.39 -19.50 -6.03
N THR A 477 -7.69 -19.28 -6.22
CA THR A 477 -8.64 -20.34 -6.50
C THR A 477 -9.16 -20.20 -7.93
N LEU A 478 -8.97 -21.23 -8.73
CA LEU A 478 -9.51 -21.35 -10.07
C LEU A 478 -10.70 -22.32 -10.07
N GLY A 479 -11.90 -21.83 -10.36
CA GLY A 479 -13.09 -22.66 -10.32
C GLY A 479 -13.36 -23.38 -8.98
N GLY A 480 -12.84 -22.82 -7.87
CA GLY A 480 -12.91 -23.41 -6.53
C GLY A 480 -11.77 -24.41 -6.21
N GLU A 481 -10.90 -24.73 -7.16
CA GLU A 481 -9.69 -25.52 -6.93
C GLU A 481 -8.47 -24.63 -6.68
N GLN A 482 -7.56 -25.10 -5.84
CA GLN A 482 -6.32 -24.38 -5.47
C GLN A 482 -5.17 -24.84 -6.36
N VAL A 483 -4.30 -23.91 -6.77
CA VAL A 483 -3.09 -24.21 -7.55
C VAL A 483 -1.87 -24.18 -6.63
N ARG A 484 -1.14 -25.30 -6.54
CA ARG A 484 0.07 -25.43 -5.73
C ARG A 484 1.29 -24.97 -6.51
N VAL A 485 1.99 -23.93 -6.02
CA VAL A 485 3.24 -23.47 -6.62
C VAL A 485 4.42 -24.23 -6.02
N ARG A 486 5.38 -24.65 -6.84
CA ARG A 486 6.64 -25.28 -6.42
C ARG A 486 7.82 -24.54 -7.04
N ASN A 487 8.91 -24.43 -6.29
CA ASN A 487 10.15 -23.83 -6.79
C ASN A 487 10.98 -24.88 -7.54
N THR A 488 11.62 -24.49 -8.64
CA THR A 488 12.68 -25.30 -9.26
C THR A 488 13.94 -25.22 -8.38
N ASP A 489 14.74 -26.28 -8.40
CA ASP A 489 16.02 -26.29 -7.72
C ASP A 489 16.96 -25.21 -8.28
N GLY A 490 17.68 -24.54 -7.39
CA GLY A 490 18.71 -23.55 -7.77
C GLY A 490 18.17 -22.23 -8.31
N LEU A 491 16.99 -21.78 -7.86
CA LEU A 491 16.52 -20.42 -8.14
C LEU A 491 17.59 -19.38 -7.77
N LYS A 492 17.85 -18.47 -8.70
CA LYS A 492 18.78 -17.34 -8.53
C LYS A 492 18.01 -16.09 -8.16
N GLU A 493 18.70 -15.10 -7.59
CA GLU A 493 18.14 -13.77 -7.39
C GLU A 493 17.77 -13.08 -8.70
N GLU A 494 16.67 -12.36 -8.73
CA GLU A 494 16.42 -11.36 -9.76
C GLU A 494 17.36 -10.17 -9.55
N ARG A 495 17.96 -9.66 -10.62
CA ARG A 495 18.84 -8.49 -10.58
C ARG A 495 18.36 -7.38 -11.50
N ALA A 496 18.24 -6.18 -10.97
CA ALA A 496 17.85 -5.00 -11.72
C ALA A 496 19.00 -3.99 -11.81
N LEU A 497 19.09 -3.34 -12.96
CA LEU A 497 19.85 -2.11 -13.17
C LEU A 497 18.86 -1.03 -13.59
N THR A 498 18.73 0.01 -12.77
CA THR A 498 17.80 1.12 -13.01
C THR A 498 18.58 2.40 -13.26
N THR A 499 18.25 3.09 -14.34
CA THR A 499 18.76 4.42 -14.69
C THR A 499 17.63 5.43 -14.62
N LEU A 500 17.90 6.58 -14.03
CA LEU A 500 16.97 7.69 -13.89
C LEU A 500 17.62 8.97 -14.40
N PHE A 501 16.85 9.80 -15.09
CA PHE A 501 17.25 11.14 -15.49
C PHE A 501 16.04 12.09 -15.41
N GLY A 502 16.21 13.25 -14.80
CA GLY A 502 15.11 14.18 -14.64
C GLY A 502 15.54 15.57 -14.21
N PHE A 503 14.55 16.43 -14.06
CA PHE A 503 14.74 17.79 -13.57
C PHE A 503 13.62 18.21 -12.63
N ASP A 504 13.92 19.23 -11.82
CA ASP A 504 12.95 20.00 -11.04
C ASP A 504 13.12 21.48 -11.39
N TRP A 505 12.04 22.10 -11.75
CA TRP A 505 11.98 23.53 -12.06
C TRP A 505 10.93 24.25 -11.21
N ARG A 506 11.26 25.46 -10.76
CA ARG A 506 10.34 26.34 -10.04
C ARG A 506 10.40 27.74 -10.61
N SER A 507 9.26 28.42 -10.76
CA SER A 507 9.19 29.77 -11.29
C SER A 507 9.90 30.79 -10.41
N ASP A 508 9.93 30.56 -9.09
CA ASP A 508 10.67 31.29 -8.09
C ASP A 508 11.15 30.26 -7.02
N PRO A 509 12.46 30.24 -6.70
CA PRO A 509 12.99 29.31 -5.68
C PRO A 509 12.38 29.56 -4.31
N ALA A 510 12.06 30.81 -4.04
CA ALA A 510 11.58 31.26 -2.76
C ALA A 510 10.04 31.17 -2.65
N ASN A 511 9.27 31.49 -3.67
CA ASN A 511 7.81 31.49 -3.65
C ASN A 511 7.24 31.06 -5.01
N PRO A 512 7.33 29.76 -5.36
CA PRO A 512 6.95 29.30 -6.69
C PRO A 512 5.45 29.38 -6.90
N VAL A 513 5.04 30.14 -7.91
CA VAL A 513 3.67 30.06 -8.48
C VAL A 513 3.54 28.78 -9.30
N TRP A 514 4.61 28.39 -9.99
CA TRP A 514 4.69 27.17 -10.78
C TRP A 514 5.83 26.30 -10.31
N SER A 515 5.59 25.02 -10.22
CA SER A 515 6.62 23.98 -10.11
C SER A 515 6.38 22.93 -11.16
N TRP A 516 7.44 22.44 -11.76
CA TRP A 516 7.39 21.38 -12.75
C TRP A 516 8.59 20.47 -12.57
N ASP A 517 8.32 19.18 -12.49
CA ASP A 517 9.33 18.16 -12.53
C ASP A 517 9.00 17.07 -13.54
N ALA A 518 10.03 16.48 -14.09
CA ALA A 518 9.90 15.29 -14.93
C ALA A 518 11.07 14.35 -14.74
N THR A 519 10.80 13.05 -14.87
CA THR A 519 11.80 11.99 -14.73
C THR A 519 11.55 10.91 -15.79
N ALA A 520 12.57 10.56 -16.54
CA ALA A 520 12.62 9.37 -17.39
C ALA A 520 13.35 8.25 -16.63
N SER A 521 12.87 7.02 -16.80
CA SER A 521 13.43 5.84 -16.16
C SER A 521 13.60 4.69 -17.14
N TYR A 522 14.65 3.89 -16.92
CA TYR A 522 14.86 2.63 -17.61
C TYR A 522 15.38 1.61 -16.61
N ALA A 523 14.66 0.50 -16.44
CA ALA A 523 15.08 -0.62 -15.63
C ALA A 523 15.23 -1.88 -16.49
N ARG A 524 16.35 -2.57 -16.34
CA ARG A 524 16.60 -3.90 -16.90
C ARG A 524 16.68 -4.90 -15.78
N ILE A 525 15.76 -5.87 -15.76
CA ILE A 525 15.71 -6.94 -14.79
C ILE A 525 16.15 -8.23 -15.47
N ARG A 526 16.99 -9.03 -14.83
CA ARG A 526 17.45 -10.34 -15.26
C ARG A 526 16.93 -11.40 -14.33
N ASP A 527 16.82 -12.62 -14.85
CA ASP A 527 16.48 -13.81 -14.08
C ASP A 527 15.12 -13.65 -13.33
N THR A 528 14.13 -12.99 -13.98
CA THR A 528 12.81 -12.72 -13.39
C THR A 528 12.12 -14.03 -13.02
N PHE A 529 11.48 -14.05 -11.86
CA PHE A 529 10.66 -15.19 -11.47
C PHE A 529 9.41 -15.27 -12.35
N ALA A 530 9.12 -16.47 -12.83
CA ALA A 530 7.94 -16.77 -13.64
C ALA A 530 7.37 -18.12 -13.22
N LEU A 531 6.07 -18.27 -13.44
CA LEU A 531 5.35 -19.53 -13.24
C LEU A 531 5.25 -20.28 -14.57
N GLY A 532 5.44 -21.59 -14.52
CA GLY A 532 5.29 -22.50 -15.66
C GLY A 532 3.83 -22.84 -15.95
N GLU A 533 3.62 -23.93 -16.66
CA GLU A 533 2.29 -24.47 -16.94
C GLU A 533 1.61 -24.99 -15.67
N ILE A 534 0.28 -24.90 -15.61
CA ILE A 534 -0.52 -25.60 -14.61
C ILE A 534 -0.60 -27.07 -15.02
N GLN A 535 -0.21 -27.96 -14.13
CA GLN A 535 -0.22 -29.39 -14.35
C GLN A 535 -1.05 -30.07 -13.28
N ARG A 536 -1.85 -31.04 -13.68
CA ARG A 536 -2.54 -31.92 -12.73
C ARG A 536 -1.62 -33.12 -12.44
N GLY A 537 -1.19 -33.24 -11.18
CA GLY A 537 -0.37 -34.35 -10.73
C GLY A 537 -1.15 -35.67 -10.65
N ASP A 538 -0.43 -36.77 -10.45
CA ASP A 538 -1.03 -38.09 -10.24
C ASP A 538 -1.93 -38.17 -8.99
N ASP A 539 -1.73 -37.22 -8.06
CA ASP A 539 -2.55 -37.01 -6.87
C ASP A 539 -3.84 -36.22 -7.16
N GLY A 540 -4.06 -35.82 -8.40
CA GLY A 540 -5.20 -34.99 -8.82
C GLY A 540 -5.10 -33.53 -8.53
N GLN A 541 -3.97 -33.02 -7.92
CA GLN A 541 -3.77 -31.66 -7.55
C GLN A 541 -3.21 -30.81 -8.69
N LEU A 542 -3.69 -29.56 -8.82
CA LEU A 542 -3.10 -28.57 -9.71
C LEU A 542 -1.80 -28.03 -9.13
N SER A 543 -0.76 -27.94 -9.95
CA SER A 543 0.54 -27.40 -9.55
C SER A 543 1.20 -26.62 -10.67
N GLN A 544 2.02 -25.63 -10.30
CA GLN A 544 2.89 -24.86 -11.20
C GLN A 544 4.33 -24.84 -10.67
N LEU A 545 5.30 -24.81 -11.58
CA LEU A 545 6.72 -24.64 -11.22
C LEU A 545 7.13 -23.17 -11.36
N ARG A 546 7.76 -22.61 -10.31
CA ARG A 546 8.43 -21.31 -10.38
C ARG A 546 9.86 -21.48 -10.83
N TYR A 547 10.32 -20.66 -11.78
CA TYR A 547 11.65 -20.70 -12.38
C TYR A 547 12.17 -19.30 -12.71
N ASN A 548 13.47 -19.16 -13.03
CA ASN A 548 14.04 -17.93 -13.54
C ASN A 548 13.85 -17.81 -15.05
N ALA A 549 13.11 -16.82 -15.51
CA ALA A 549 12.92 -16.47 -16.91
C ALA A 549 14.04 -15.54 -17.44
N SER A 550 14.02 -15.26 -18.75
CA SER A 550 15.06 -14.44 -19.43
C SER A 550 15.17 -12.99 -18.93
N GLY A 551 14.18 -12.52 -18.16
CA GLY A 551 14.14 -11.17 -17.60
C GLY A 551 13.21 -10.21 -18.34
N SER A 552 13.23 -8.94 -17.92
CA SER A 552 12.35 -7.90 -18.44
C SER A 552 13.03 -6.54 -18.57
N ASN A 553 12.39 -5.64 -19.33
CA ASN A 553 12.75 -4.24 -19.45
C ASN A 553 11.53 -3.37 -19.12
N VAL A 554 11.73 -2.34 -18.31
CA VAL A 554 10.73 -1.34 -18.01
C VAL A 554 11.24 0.04 -18.38
N MET A 555 10.50 0.74 -19.23
CA MET A 555 10.76 2.13 -19.60
C MET A 555 9.63 2.98 -19.03
N GLY A 556 9.96 4.13 -18.47
CA GLY A 556 8.99 5.03 -17.88
C GLY A 556 9.33 6.50 -18.05
N ALA A 557 8.30 7.32 -17.99
CA ALA A 557 8.38 8.76 -17.87
C ALA A 557 7.26 9.26 -16.95
N GLU A 558 7.64 10.11 -16.02
CA GLU A 558 6.71 10.75 -15.08
C GLU A 558 6.89 12.25 -15.12
N THR A 559 5.81 12.99 -14.89
CA THR A 559 5.86 14.44 -14.74
C THR A 559 4.85 14.89 -13.70
N ASN A 560 5.21 15.91 -12.91
CA ASN A 560 4.30 16.58 -11.99
C ASN A 560 4.33 18.07 -12.23
N LEU A 561 3.17 18.68 -12.17
CA LEU A 561 2.95 20.12 -12.28
C LEU A 561 2.25 20.62 -11.02
N GLY A 562 2.80 21.61 -10.40
CA GLY A 562 2.18 22.39 -9.32
C GLY A 562 1.90 23.80 -9.77
N TRP A 563 0.74 24.35 -9.39
CA TRP A 563 0.36 25.73 -9.64
C TRP A 563 -0.35 26.28 -8.41
N GLN A 564 0.19 27.34 -7.86
CA GLN A 564 -0.33 28.04 -6.68
C GLN A 564 -0.21 29.56 -6.85
N PRO A 565 -1.14 30.18 -7.60
CA PRO A 565 -1.07 31.62 -7.90
C PRO A 565 -1.39 32.49 -6.69
N SER A 566 -2.07 31.94 -5.69
CA SER A 566 -2.42 32.57 -4.42
C SER A 566 -2.64 31.50 -3.35
N PRO A 567 -2.72 31.87 -2.06
CA PRO A 567 -3.05 30.93 -0.98
C PRO A 567 -4.40 30.22 -1.18
N GLN A 568 -5.33 30.81 -1.94
CA GLN A 568 -6.66 30.26 -2.15
C GLN A 568 -6.72 29.15 -3.19
N TRP A 569 -5.77 29.07 -4.12
CA TRP A 569 -5.81 28.14 -5.23
C TRP A 569 -4.56 27.25 -5.26
N ARG A 570 -4.75 25.95 -5.30
CA ARG A 570 -3.67 24.99 -5.48
C ARG A 570 -4.09 23.92 -6.48
N LEU A 571 -3.36 23.80 -7.57
CA LEU A 571 -3.44 22.70 -8.52
C LEU A 571 -2.21 21.83 -8.38
N THR A 572 -2.40 20.52 -8.26
CA THR A 572 -1.36 19.50 -8.45
C THR A 572 -1.82 18.55 -9.53
N ALA A 573 -0.98 18.26 -10.50
CA ALA A 573 -1.27 17.31 -11.56
C ALA A 573 -0.04 16.45 -11.83
N GLY A 574 -0.25 15.17 -12.08
CA GLY A 574 0.80 14.21 -12.41
C GLY A 574 0.35 13.28 -13.53
N ALA A 575 1.27 12.90 -14.37
CA ALA A 575 1.07 11.89 -15.39
C ALA A 575 2.27 10.95 -15.43
N SER A 576 2.01 9.67 -15.65
CA SER A 576 3.03 8.63 -15.75
C SER A 576 2.75 7.74 -16.94
N TRP A 577 3.81 7.40 -17.64
CA TRP A 577 3.80 6.45 -18.73
C TRP A 577 4.82 5.35 -18.48
N TYR A 578 4.39 4.09 -18.65
CA TYR A 578 5.26 2.93 -18.48
C TYR A 578 5.06 1.92 -19.60
N ARG A 579 6.15 1.26 -19.97
CA ARG A 579 6.18 0.10 -20.84
C ARG A 579 6.98 -1.02 -20.19
N SER A 580 6.28 -1.93 -19.53
CA SER A 580 6.85 -3.06 -18.80
C SER A 580 6.70 -4.32 -19.65
N ARG A 581 7.83 -4.93 -20.05
CA ARG A 581 7.82 -6.06 -20.97
C ARG A 581 8.87 -7.09 -20.63
N PHE A 582 8.50 -8.35 -20.67
CA PHE A 582 9.43 -9.45 -20.70
C PHE A 582 10.28 -9.44 -21.98
N ARG A 583 11.52 -9.88 -21.89
CA ARG A 583 12.45 -9.94 -23.03
C ARG A 583 12.03 -11.00 -24.03
N GLU A 584 11.50 -12.10 -23.52
CA GLU A 584 10.87 -13.18 -24.30
C GLU A 584 9.39 -13.32 -23.87
N PRO A 585 8.52 -13.82 -24.76
CA PRO A 585 7.15 -14.14 -24.35
C PRO A 585 7.19 -15.05 -23.13
N GLN A 586 6.37 -14.76 -22.13
CA GLN A 586 6.13 -15.65 -21.00
C GLN A 586 4.80 -16.33 -21.20
N ARG A 587 4.77 -17.61 -20.90
CA ARG A 587 3.54 -18.38 -20.85
C ARG A 587 2.78 -17.91 -19.60
N ILE A 588 1.64 -17.26 -19.81
CA ILE A 588 0.81 -16.68 -18.75
C ILE A 588 -0.43 -17.52 -18.47
N PHE A 589 -0.78 -18.42 -19.37
CA PHE A 589 -1.84 -19.42 -19.21
C PHE A 589 -1.50 -20.66 -20.02
N ASP A 590 -1.76 -21.83 -19.44
CA ASP A 590 -1.59 -23.11 -20.10
C ASP A 590 -2.45 -24.15 -19.38
N ASP A 591 -3.45 -24.70 -20.05
CA ASP A 591 -4.33 -25.75 -19.55
C ASP A 591 -4.08 -27.14 -20.21
N THR A 592 -3.02 -27.24 -21.02
CA THR A 592 -2.72 -28.49 -21.74
C THR A 592 -2.36 -29.64 -20.80
N GLY A 593 -1.81 -29.32 -19.63
CA GLY A 593 -1.51 -30.30 -18.58
C GLY A 593 -2.74 -30.86 -17.86
N ASP A 594 -3.90 -30.16 -17.97
CA ASP A 594 -5.20 -30.57 -17.40
C ASP A 594 -6.19 -31.01 -18.49
N GLY A 595 -5.69 -31.30 -19.69
CA GLY A 595 -6.49 -31.82 -20.81
C GLY A 595 -7.17 -30.74 -21.67
N GLY A 596 -6.86 -29.48 -21.48
CA GLY A 596 -7.20 -28.40 -22.38
C GLY A 596 -6.29 -28.33 -23.62
N ASP A 597 -6.44 -27.32 -24.42
CA ASP A 597 -5.65 -27.05 -25.63
C ASP A 597 -5.17 -25.60 -25.76
N THR A 598 -5.34 -24.81 -24.71
CA THR A 598 -5.11 -23.37 -24.70
C THR A 598 -3.75 -23.01 -24.09
N VAL A 599 -2.92 -22.33 -24.86
CA VAL A 599 -1.66 -21.73 -24.40
C VAL A 599 -1.65 -20.24 -24.75
N ILE A 600 -1.48 -19.38 -23.76
CA ILE A 600 -1.37 -17.93 -23.97
C ILE A 600 0.00 -17.45 -23.54
N GLU A 601 0.66 -16.75 -24.45
CA GLU A 601 1.94 -16.10 -24.19
C GLU A 601 1.80 -14.57 -24.25
N SER A 602 2.48 -13.88 -23.36
CA SER A 602 2.55 -12.42 -23.36
C SER A 602 3.96 -11.91 -23.11
N ARG A 603 4.30 -10.81 -23.77
CA ARG A 603 5.47 -10.02 -23.38
C ARG A 603 5.12 -8.87 -22.42
N ASP A 604 3.88 -8.44 -22.39
CA ASP A 604 3.46 -7.35 -21.52
C ASP A 604 3.19 -7.91 -20.11
N TYR A 605 3.59 -7.16 -19.08
CA TYR A 605 3.17 -7.43 -17.71
C TYR A 605 1.65 -7.29 -17.61
N LEU A 606 1.01 -8.25 -16.93
CA LEU A 606 -0.42 -8.19 -16.67
C LEU A 606 -0.75 -7.08 -15.67
N LYS A 607 -1.98 -6.60 -15.69
CA LYS A 607 -2.52 -5.57 -14.78
C LYS A 607 -1.64 -4.31 -14.65
N THR A 608 -0.81 -4.01 -15.68
CA THR A 608 0.07 -2.84 -15.69
C THR A 608 -0.38 -1.85 -16.77
N PRO A 609 -1.07 -0.75 -16.41
CA PRO A 609 -1.53 0.24 -17.37
C PRO A 609 -0.35 1.04 -17.93
N ARG A 610 -0.39 1.34 -19.24
CA ARG A 610 0.67 2.16 -19.86
C ARG A 610 0.60 3.62 -19.45
N TRP A 611 -0.56 4.13 -19.08
CA TRP A 611 -0.75 5.51 -18.67
C TRP A 611 -1.52 5.55 -17.36
N THR A 612 -1.01 6.32 -16.44
CA THR A 612 -1.74 6.73 -15.24
C THR A 612 -1.61 8.23 -15.05
N GLY A 613 -2.56 8.83 -14.34
CA GLY A 613 -2.49 10.26 -14.06
C GLY A 613 -3.39 10.63 -12.91
N LEU A 614 -3.04 11.71 -12.26
CA LEU A 614 -3.85 12.32 -11.21
C LEU A 614 -3.84 13.85 -11.37
N ALA A 615 -4.92 14.49 -10.96
CA ALA A 615 -4.98 15.94 -10.85
C ALA A 615 -5.89 16.31 -9.68
N GLN A 616 -5.51 17.31 -8.92
CA GLN A 616 -6.34 17.86 -7.84
C GLN A 616 -6.29 19.38 -7.89
N LEU A 617 -7.46 19.99 -8.00
CA LEU A 617 -7.64 21.42 -7.81
C LEU A 617 -8.29 21.64 -6.45
N SER A 618 -7.58 22.32 -5.56
CA SER A 618 -8.08 22.75 -4.25
C SER A 618 -8.38 24.23 -4.27
N TRP A 619 -9.50 24.61 -3.68
CA TRP A 619 -9.95 25.99 -3.53
C TRP A 619 -10.31 26.28 -2.08
N MET A 620 -9.65 27.28 -1.52
CA MET A 620 -9.79 27.79 -0.16
C MET A 620 -10.29 29.24 -0.21
N PRO A 621 -11.60 29.47 -0.46
CA PRO A 621 -12.14 30.82 -0.75
C PRO A 621 -11.97 31.78 0.42
N ALA A 622 -12.15 31.31 1.62
CA ALA A 622 -11.91 31.99 2.89
C ALA A 622 -11.98 30.94 4.00
N GLU A 623 -11.28 31.14 5.11
CA GLU A 623 -11.57 30.36 6.31
C GLU A 623 -13.08 30.45 6.64
N PRO A 624 -13.72 29.36 6.99
CA PRO A 624 -13.19 28.03 7.37
C PRO A 624 -13.32 26.95 6.26
N TRP A 625 -13.35 27.27 4.99
CA TRP A 625 -13.69 26.34 3.93
C TRP A 625 -12.49 25.95 3.07
N GLU A 626 -12.37 24.66 2.80
CA GLU A 626 -11.47 24.08 1.84
C GLU A 626 -12.26 23.09 0.96
N THR A 627 -12.13 23.21 -0.36
CA THR A 627 -12.85 22.34 -1.33
C THR A 627 -11.87 21.78 -2.33
N PHE A 628 -12.19 20.63 -2.90
CA PHE A 628 -11.38 20.05 -3.97
C PHE A 628 -12.21 19.30 -5.02
N VAL A 629 -11.65 19.28 -6.22
CA VAL A 629 -11.99 18.34 -7.29
C VAL A 629 -10.74 17.54 -7.58
N ALA A 630 -10.85 16.22 -7.62
CA ALA A 630 -9.73 15.35 -7.93
C ALA A 630 -10.10 14.34 -9.01
N LEU A 631 -9.15 14.13 -9.92
CA LEU A 631 -9.25 13.22 -11.05
C LEU A 631 -8.16 12.16 -10.93
N ARG A 632 -8.49 10.90 -11.20
CA ARG A 632 -7.53 9.81 -11.30
C ARG A 632 -7.82 9.01 -12.57
N HIS A 633 -6.83 8.95 -13.47
CA HIS A 633 -6.89 8.21 -14.73
C HIS A 633 -6.07 6.93 -14.64
N THR A 634 -6.67 5.81 -15.05
CA THR A 634 -6.00 4.54 -15.30
C THR A 634 -6.23 4.14 -16.74
N GLY A 635 -5.17 4.00 -17.52
CA GLY A 635 -5.21 3.62 -18.92
C GLY A 635 -5.52 2.14 -19.14
N PRO A 636 -5.68 1.71 -20.40
CA PRO A 636 -5.88 0.31 -20.75
C PRO A 636 -4.68 -0.55 -20.39
N MET A 637 -4.95 -1.78 -19.91
CA MET A 637 -3.96 -2.79 -19.55
C MET A 637 -4.39 -4.17 -20.03
N SER A 638 -3.46 -5.11 -20.08
CA SER A 638 -3.73 -6.52 -20.38
C SER A 638 -4.08 -7.24 -19.08
N VAL A 639 -5.16 -8.00 -19.08
CA VAL A 639 -5.61 -8.83 -17.96
C VAL A 639 -5.96 -10.22 -18.46
N LEU A 640 -5.63 -11.22 -17.68
CA LEU A 640 -5.96 -12.62 -17.97
C LEU A 640 -7.23 -13.00 -17.21
N ASN A 641 -8.13 -13.66 -17.88
CA ASN A 641 -9.21 -14.41 -17.25
C ASN A 641 -8.78 -15.88 -17.21
N ASN A 642 -8.39 -16.36 -16.03
CA ASN A 642 -7.88 -17.72 -15.86
C ASN A 642 -8.96 -18.77 -16.08
N ARG A 643 -10.22 -18.48 -15.78
CA ARG A 643 -11.33 -19.42 -15.96
C ARG A 643 -11.66 -19.67 -17.43
N LEU A 644 -11.58 -18.60 -18.25
CA LEU A 644 -11.89 -18.70 -19.69
C LEU A 644 -10.66 -18.99 -20.54
N GLY A 645 -9.44 -18.87 -19.99
CA GLY A 645 -8.22 -18.93 -20.78
C GLY A 645 -8.18 -17.80 -21.82
N GLU A 646 -8.50 -16.56 -21.44
CA GLU A 646 -8.61 -15.44 -22.37
C GLU A 646 -7.81 -14.21 -21.89
N LEU A 647 -7.01 -13.66 -22.79
CA LEU A 647 -6.28 -12.41 -22.55
C LEU A 647 -7.10 -11.22 -23.06
N HIS A 648 -7.56 -10.38 -22.14
CA HIS A 648 -8.35 -9.21 -22.44
C HIS A 648 -7.54 -7.91 -22.37
N ARG A 649 -7.96 -6.91 -23.15
CA ARG A 649 -7.47 -5.55 -23.00
C ARG A 649 -8.57 -4.69 -22.40
N THR A 650 -8.31 -4.12 -21.21
CA THR A 650 -9.27 -3.30 -20.50
C THR A 650 -9.53 -1.98 -21.21
N ARG A 651 -10.63 -1.31 -20.86
CA ARG A 651 -10.83 0.11 -21.15
C ARG A 651 -10.10 0.98 -20.12
N SER A 652 -10.01 2.28 -20.39
CA SER A 652 -9.54 3.26 -19.41
C SER A 652 -10.63 3.63 -18.41
N PHE A 653 -10.20 4.05 -17.21
CA PHE A 653 -11.07 4.56 -16.15
C PHE A 653 -10.67 6.00 -15.80
N LEU A 654 -11.65 6.87 -15.61
CA LEU A 654 -11.46 8.21 -15.05
C LEU A 654 -12.34 8.35 -13.81
N VAL A 655 -11.72 8.22 -12.64
CA VAL A 655 -12.39 8.41 -11.34
C VAL A 655 -12.34 9.88 -10.98
N THR A 656 -13.48 10.43 -10.59
CA THR A 656 -13.62 11.83 -10.17
C THR A 656 -14.15 11.87 -8.75
N ASP A 657 -13.46 12.58 -7.88
CA ASP A 657 -13.86 12.81 -6.49
C ASP A 657 -14.10 14.30 -6.25
N LEU A 658 -15.12 14.61 -5.47
CA LEU A 658 -15.47 15.95 -5.01
C LEU A 658 -15.53 15.96 -3.50
N GLY A 659 -14.99 16.99 -2.87
CA GLY A 659 -15.06 17.11 -1.43
C GLY A 659 -14.97 18.54 -0.94
N ALA A 660 -15.47 18.74 0.27
CA ALA A 660 -15.36 19.98 1.01
C ALA A 660 -15.04 19.66 2.48
N ARG A 661 -14.20 20.48 3.06
CA ARG A 661 -13.89 20.49 4.49
C ARG A 661 -14.25 21.86 5.05
N TRP A 662 -15.02 21.85 6.12
CA TRP A 662 -15.23 23.01 6.98
C TRP A 662 -14.48 22.78 8.28
N HIS A 663 -13.76 23.81 8.77
CA HIS A 663 -13.07 23.74 10.05
C HIS A 663 -13.22 25.04 10.82
N ARG A 664 -13.22 24.94 12.14
CA ARG A 664 -13.32 26.09 13.02
C ARG A 664 -12.43 25.91 14.25
N HIS A 665 -11.58 26.87 14.47
CA HIS A 665 -10.80 26.94 15.70
C HIS A 665 -11.69 27.43 16.86
N LEU A 666 -11.53 26.83 18.02
CA LEU A 666 -12.28 27.09 19.24
C LEU A 666 -11.32 27.52 20.36
N GLY A 667 -11.87 28.32 21.32
CA GLY A 667 -11.13 28.82 22.48
C GLY A 667 -10.28 30.06 22.17
N ALA A 668 -9.89 30.74 23.23
CA ALA A 668 -9.18 32.04 23.14
C ALA A 668 -7.77 31.95 22.52
N GLN A 669 -7.17 30.75 22.51
CA GLN A 669 -5.83 30.51 21.96
C GLN A 669 -5.87 29.67 20.67
N ALA A 670 -7.06 29.45 20.08
CA ALA A 670 -7.26 28.63 18.86
C ALA A 670 -6.63 27.22 18.90
N GLN A 671 -6.49 26.64 20.10
CA GLN A 671 -5.82 25.35 20.30
C GLN A 671 -6.71 24.16 19.96
N GLN A 672 -8.02 24.38 19.93
CA GLN A 672 -9.00 23.34 19.59
C GLN A 672 -9.54 23.57 18.19
N GLU A 673 -9.84 22.50 17.47
CA GLU A 673 -10.43 22.55 16.14
C GLU A 673 -11.55 21.53 16.01
N VAL A 674 -12.70 21.98 15.51
CA VAL A 674 -13.74 21.10 14.98
C VAL A 674 -13.67 21.15 13.46
N SER A 675 -13.67 20.02 12.80
CA SER A 675 -13.75 19.96 11.35
C SER A 675 -14.75 18.90 10.87
N VAL A 676 -15.43 19.23 9.78
CA VAL A 676 -16.37 18.35 9.07
C VAL A 676 -15.91 18.28 7.63
N ALA A 677 -15.60 17.07 7.15
CA ALA A 677 -15.32 16.82 5.74
C ALA A 677 -16.45 15.97 5.14
N ALA A 678 -16.94 16.35 3.98
CA ALA A 678 -17.98 15.62 3.26
C ALA A 678 -17.76 15.67 1.75
N GLY A 679 -18.24 14.66 1.03
CA GLY A 679 -18.08 14.64 -0.41
C GLY A 679 -18.60 13.38 -1.08
N VAL A 680 -18.23 13.24 -2.34
CA VAL A 680 -18.57 12.11 -3.19
C VAL A 680 -17.29 11.58 -3.83
N LYS A 681 -16.97 10.32 -3.60
CA LYS A 681 -15.91 9.59 -4.29
C LYS A 681 -16.51 8.86 -5.49
N ASN A 682 -15.75 8.79 -6.59
CA ASN A 682 -16.16 8.16 -7.84
C ASN A 682 -17.55 8.65 -8.33
N VAL A 683 -17.67 9.97 -8.53
CA VAL A 683 -18.92 10.66 -8.88
C VAL A 683 -19.66 10.00 -10.05
N PHE A 684 -18.92 9.54 -11.06
CA PHE A 684 -19.47 8.93 -12.28
C PHE A 684 -19.65 7.41 -12.19
N ASP A 685 -19.48 6.81 -11.01
CA ASP A 685 -19.65 5.38 -10.74
C ASP A 685 -18.87 4.48 -11.73
N GLN A 686 -17.61 4.85 -11.99
CA GLN A 686 -16.72 4.06 -12.84
C GLN A 686 -16.42 2.72 -12.19
N ARG A 687 -16.70 1.63 -12.91
CA ARG A 687 -16.50 0.25 -12.43
C ARG A 687 -16.09 -0.65 -13.57
N GLN A 688 -15.47 -1.76 -13.25
CA GLN A 688 -15.37 -2.92 -14.12
C GLN A 688 -16.80 -3.43 -14.42
N LYS A 689 -17.12 -3.70 -15.69
CA LYS A 689 -18.47 -4.11 -16.09
C LYS A 689 -18.59 -5.61 -16.35
N ASP A 690 -17.48 -6.25 -16.57
CA ASP A 690 -17.30 -7.65 -16.92
C ASP A 690 -16.69 -8.44 -15.75
N LEU A 691 -17.00 -8.05 -14.50
CA LEU A 691 -16.69 -8.85 -13.34
C LEU A 691 -17.32 -10.24 -13.50
N GLU A 692 -16.55 -11.26 -13.20
CA GLU A 692 -17.09 -12.59 -13.15
C GLU A 692 -18.06 -12.76 -11.97
N VAL A 693 -19.05 -13.62 -12.16
CA VAL A 693 -20.17 -13.82 -11.25
C VAL A 693 -20.29 -15.29 -10.85
N GLY A 694 -20.91 -15.51 -9.68
CA GLY A 694 -21.27 -16.84 -9.21
C GLY A 694 -20.13 -17.62 -8.56
N ALA A 695 -20.38 -18.91 -8.35
CA ALA A 695 -19.56 -19.81 -7.54
C ALA A 695 -18.18 -20.13 -8.18
N LEU A 696 -18.11 -20.14 -9.50
CA LEU A 696 -16.91 -20.53 -10.25
C LEU A 696 -16.16 -19.33 -10.82
N ARG A 697 -16.42 -18.13 -10.29
CA ARG A 697 -15.75 -16.91 -10.74
C ARG A 697 -14.24 -16.99 -10.55
N ASP A 698 -13.49 -16.44 -11.50
CA ASP A 698 -12.09 -16.12 -11.32
C ASP A 698 -11.96 -14.93 -10.37
N SER A 699 -11.51 -15.17 -9.14
CA SER A 699 -11.38 -14.13 -8.12
C SER A 699 -10.30 -13.10 -8.44
N ASP A 700 -9.31 -13.47 -9.27
CA ASP A 700 -8.21 -12.61 -9.68
C ASP A 700 -8.56 -11.73 -10.90
N TYR A 701 -9.67 -12.02 -11.61
CA TYR A 701 -10.13 -11.18 -12.72
C TYR A 701 -10.73 -9.85 -12.27
N VAL A 702 -9.96 -9.11 -11.49
CA VAL A 702 -10.27 -7.76 -10.98
C VAL A 702 -9.25 -6.77 -11.49
N TYR A 703 -9.68 -5.66 -12.09
CA TYR A 703 -8.78 -4.67 -12.67
C TYR A 703 -9.33 -3.23 -12.66
N GLY A 704 -10.62 -3.04 -12.37
CA GLY A 704 -11.29 -1.74 -12.34
C GLY A 704 -11.15 -1.02 -11.00
N PRO A 705 -11.73 0.18 -10.89
CA PRO A 705 -11.83 0.86 -9.61
C PRO A 705 -12.57 -0.02 -8.59
N ARG A 706 -11.91 -0.29 -7.47
CA ARG A 706 -12.42 -1.17 -6.42
C ARG A 706 -13.76 -0.67 -5.83
N PHE A 707 -13.86 0.65 -5.62
CA PHE A 707 -15.03 1.26 -4.99
C PHE A 707 -15.93 1.91 -6.03
N ALA A 708 -17.20 1.54 -6.03
CA ALA A 708 -18.27 2.25 -6.72
C ALA A 708 -18.46 3.65 -6.12
N ARG A 709 -19.38 4.47 -6.69
CA ARG A 709 -19.69 5.77 -6.11
C ARG A 709 -20.10 5.66 -4.66
N SER A 710 -19.44 6.48 -3.81
CA SER A 710 -19.77 6.56 -2.39
C SER A 710 -19.86 8.00 -1.90
N TRP A 711 -20.73 8.21 -0.93
CA TRP A 711 -20.87 9.48 -0.20
C TRP A 711 -20.15 9.33 1.13
N TYR A 712 -19.34 10.31 1.50
CA TYR A 712 -18.63 10.26 2.76
C TYR A 712 -18.89 11.47 3.64
N VAL A 713 -18.79 11.26 4.93
CA VAL A 713 -18.76 12.31 5.95
C VAL A 713 -17.77 11.90 7.04
N ASN A 714 -16.93 12.85 7.47
CA ASN A 714 -16.02 12.71 8.60
C ASN A 714 -16.17 13.90 9.54
N LEU A 715 -16.28 13.63 10.82
CA LEU A 715 -16.27 14.62 11.90
C LEU A 715 -15.00 14.42 12.73
N ARG A 716 -14.23 15.49 12.94
CA ARG A 716 -13.02 15.46 13.75
C ARG A 716 -13.02 16.62 14.76
N TYR A 717 -12.64 16.31 15.99
CA TYR A 717 -12.36 17.27 17.05
C TYR A 717 -10.91 17.09 17.49
N ALA A 718 -10.11 18.14 17.39
CA ALA A 718 -8.74 18.21 17.86
C ALA A 718 -8.64 19.17 19.04
N PHE A 719 -7.79 18.85 20.04
CA PHE A 719 -7.67 19.59 21.30
C PHE A 719 -6.23 19.63 21.82
#